data_93e30229eaf065a555077b6246f3a173
#
_entry.id   93e30229eaf065a555077b6246f3a173
#
_cell.length_a   1.000
_cell.length_b   1.000
_cell.length_c   1.000
_cell.angle_alpha   90.00
_cell.angle_beta   90.00
_cell.angle_gamma   90.00
#
_symmetry.space_group_name_H-M   'P 1'
#
loop_
_entity.id
_entity.type
_entity.pdbx_description
1 polymer ?
#
loop_
_entity_poly.entity_id
_entity_poly.type
_entity_poly.pdbx_seq_one_letter_code
_entity_poly.pdbx_strand_id
1 'polypeptide(L)'
;MPSQPGFWRKCRAGFRWFRVTVLFAVLALVCALVWFNRIGLPDFLKRRLVETLQTRGIELEFTRMRLHFVHGLVIENVRIGHAEAPDDPVLSLAEIQLQLNYRALLRRQWQVDGLILRQGKFDWPLTPTNGFTLGNIQAELRFQTNNTWSLDHFQADFAGAKLALSGDIIHAPEIRNWDIFHGKKSASRAVWQARLREFSDMLDRLHFTGTPQLSLVVDGDARDIHSFTVRLNLNATSIQTPWGGARDIRLTGNLTAPAGTPTNFVPSWAWWTNAQPYRLAWTAKSRELKSEKLNADFVECNGLWQAPELAVTKLSAGLGGGQLDATARLNLATRELTFTNSSCFDVHVIAALLTEKTRERLADFSWPQPPSLSASGSLLLPAWTNRQPDWRDEVQPTIRLKGELAITNGVFDGVAIDSARTHFSYSNLLWQLPDLAVVKSKSRLKLSGGEDDATKDYHWHIRGALDPEVVRLFLTASNAVRGFEIIKFTEPLALDVEVSGRLYDYDRILASGRVALTNFAVRGQAFGDVVSALNYTNRVLEFLNPLAHTGAQMMTADKVTLDFNARLICFTNGFSTADPEPVARAIGPKTGRVVEPYHFLQPPTVRVNGQVPLHDMNGGRDTADADLRFDIIQGAPFEWMKFKTTNIVGTIHWQNQSLILTNVAAAFYGGNGNGFANFDFRAPHEGADYQFAVSVTNVNLHSLAADLSSPASHLEGTLAGRLVVTDADSRDWRTWDGFGHANLHDGLLWDIPIFGILSPVLNTVSPGLGNIRATDAATKFSITNGVIYTDSLEMRSTMMRLEYTGTVDLKQNVHARVIAQLLRDTWVVGPVVSTVLWPVSKLFEYKITGTLKNPKSEPVYVVPKLLLMPLHPFRSLEEMFPAGAGTNAPPEK
;
A
#
# COMPACT_ATOMS: atom_id res chain seq x y z
N MET A 1 -133.64 18.48 -50.49
CA MET A 1 -132.71 17.47 -50.01
C MET A 1 -131.77 18.05 -48.94
N PRO A 2 -131.96 17.69 -47.76
CA PRO A 2 -131.17 18.38 -46.67
C PRO A 2 -129.82 17.75 -46.48
N SER A 3 -128.81 18.61 -46.41
CA SER A 3 -127.40 18.30 -46.10
C SER A 3 -127.20 17.85 -44.69
N GLN A 4 -126.63 16.75 -44.48
CA GLN A 4 -126.15 16.23 -43.18
C GLN A 4 -124.91 16.96 -42.64
N PRO A 5 -125.06 17.76 -41.62
CA PRO A 5 -123.90 18.35 -40.91
C PRO A 5 -123.69 17.54 -39.59
N GLY A 6 -123.12 16.41 -39.63
CA GLY A 6 -122.92 15.65 -38.42
C GLY A 6 -121.57 14.98 -38.18
N PHE A 7 -120.86 14.73 -39.28
CA PHE A 7 -119.60 13.90 -39.20
C PHE A 7 -118.41 14.74 -38.72
N TRP A 8 -118.17 15.91 -39.23
CA TRP A 8 -117.06 16.76 -38.88
C TRP A 8 -117.08 17.36 -37.46
N ARG A 9 -118.31 17.52 -36.91
CA ARG A 9 -118.46 17.96 -35.49
C ARG A 9 -118.11 16.82 -34.53
N LYS A 10 -118.42 15.61 -34.85
CA LYS A 10 -118.11 14.44 -34.05
C LYS A 10 -116.60 14.06 -34.08
N CYS A 11 -115.92 14.24 -35.24
CA CYS A 11 -114.54 14.08 -35.37
C CYS A 11 -113.76 15.11 -34.58
N ARG A 12 -114.19 16.42 -34.62
CA ARG A 12 -113.59 17.48 -33.81
C ARG A 12 -113.79 17.29 -32.29
N ALA A 13 -114.91 16.83 -31.86
CA ALA A 13 -115.19 16.54 -30.46
C ALA A 13 -114.33 15.30 -29.99
N GLY A 14 -114.27 14.23 -30.82
CA GLY A 14 -113.42 13.06 -30.60
C GLY A 14 -111.91 13.47 -30.50
N PHE A 15 -111.50 14.36 -31.40
CA PHE A 15 -110.11 14.88 -31.39
C PHE A 15 -109.80 15.74 -30.18
N ARG A 16 -110.82 16.50 -29.71
CA ARG A 16 -110.63 17.29 -28.46
C ARG A 16 -110.54 16.34 -27.23
N TRP A 17 -111.42 15.36 -27.16
CA TRP A 17 -111.40 14.34 -26.08
C TRP A 17 -110.09 13.56 -26.14
N PHE A 18 -109.63 13.13 -27.28
CA PHE A 18 -108.36 12.48 -27.49
C PHE A 18 -107.17 13.31 -27.00
N ARG A 19 -107.12 14.64 -27.37
CA ARG A 19 -106.12 15.51 -26.85
C ARG A 19 -106.19 15.69 -25.36
N VAL A 20 -107.41 15.82 -24.78
CA VAL A 20 -107.61 15.98 -23.35
C VAL A 20 -107.19 14.66 -22.62
N THR A 21 -107.57 13.50 -23.18
CA THR A 21 -107.21 12.20 -22.62
C THR A 21 -105.67 12.02 -22.69
N VAL A 22 -105.02 12.35 -23.80
CA VAL A 22 -103.56 12.33 -23.95
C VAL A 22 -102.92 13.32 -22.96
N LEU A 23 -103.49 14.51 -22.82
CA LEU A 23 -102.93 15.52 -21.88
C LEU A 23 -103.12 15.07 -20.42
N PHE A 24 -104.24 14.40 -20.09
CA PHE A 24 -104.46 13.79 -18.75
C PHE A 24 -103.52 12.59 -18.54
N ALA A 25 -103.35 11.77 -19.57
CA ALA A 25 -102.37 10.69 -19.52
C ALA A 25 -100.98 11.16 -19.32
N VAL A 26 -100.50 12.23 -20.03
CA VAL A 26 -99.22 12.87 -19.85
C VAL A 26 -99.16 13.47 -18.46
N LEU A 27 -100.22 14.20 -18.00
CA LEU A 27 -100.22 14.78 -16.66
C LEU A 27 -100.08 13.70 -15.57
N ALA A 28 -100.94 12.61 -15.73
CA ALA A 28 -100.91 11.48 -14.80
C ALA A 28 -99.51 10.81 -14.81
N LEU A 29 -98.85 10.67 -15.96
CA LEU A 29 -97.54 10.17 -16.12
C LEU A 29 -96.52 11.06 -15.40
N VAL A 30 -96.63 12.38 -15.62
CA VAL A 30 -95.75 13.40 -14.95
C VAL A 30 -95.99 13.37 -13.43
N CYS A 31 -97.24 13.34 -12.96
CA CYS A 31 -97.54 13.22 -11.56
C CYS A 31 -97.03 11.88 -10.95
N ALA A 32 -97.17 10.76 -11.68
CA ALA A 32 -96.59 9.48 -11.24
C ALA A 32 -95.06 9.52 -11.17
N LEU A 33 -94.46 10.12 -12.14
CA LEU A 33 -92.93 10.33 -12.18
C LEU A 33 -92.51 11.25 -11.07
N VAL A 34 -93.18 12.36 -10.81
CA VAL A 34 -92.89 13.24 -9.66
C VAL A 34 -93.10 12.52 -8.32
N TRP A 35 -94.16 11.70 -8.25
CA TRP A 35 -94.44 10.89 -7.09
C TRP A 35 -93.35 9.80 -6.86
N PHE A 36 -92.95 9.08 -7.90
CA PHE A 36 -91.78 8.15 -7.85
C PHE A 36 -90.48 8.85 -7.50
N ASN A 37 -90.30 10.12 -7.94
CA ASN A 37 -89.13 10.89 -7.62
C ASN A 37 -89.10 11.39 -6.15
N ARG A 38 -90.23 11.87 -5.61
CA ARG A 38 -90.28 12.41 -4.27
C ARG A 38 -90.58 11.40 -3.16
N ILE A 39 -91.52 10.48 -3.39
CA ILE A 39 -92.00 9.55 -2.36
C ILE A 39 -91.19 8.17 -2.45
N GLY A 40 -90.88 7.75 -3.65
CA GLY A 40 -90.19 6.49 -3.93
C GLY A 40 -90.99 5.45 -4.62
N LEU A 41 -90.38 4.35 -4.95
CA LEU A 41 -91.04 3.21 -5.61
C LEU A 41 -92.02 2.49 -4.63
N PRO A 42 -93.18 1.96 -5.13
CA PRO A 42 -94.08 1.16 -4.30
C PRO A 42 -93.44 -0.12 -3.71
N ASP A 43 -93.89 -0.56 -2.52
CA ASP A 43 -93.26 -1.64 -1.78
C ASP A 43 -93.27 -2.97 -2.50
N PHE A 44 -94.31 -3.22 -3.39
CA PHE A 44 -94.36 -4.47 -4.15
C PHE A 44 -93.27 -4.64 -5.16
N LEU A 45 -92.77 -3.51 -5.70
CA LEU A 45 -91.58 -3.50 -6.62
C LEU A 45 -90.27 -3.65 -5.84
N LYS A 46 -90.13 -2.99 -4.69
CA LYS A 46 -89.02 -3.11 -3.80
C LYS A 46 -88.80 -4.53 -3.31
N ARG A 47 -89.94 -5.22 -2.84
CA ARG A 47 -89.89 -6.60 -2.33
C ARG A 47 -89.39 -7.59 -3.36
N ARG A 48 -89.86 -7.47 -4.61
CA ARG A 48 -89.42 -8.34 -5.72
C ARG A 48 -87.94 -8.25 -5.98
N LEU A 49 -87.38 -7.04 -5.91
CA LEU A 49 -85.91 -6.82 -6.12
C LEU A 49 -85.13 -7.41 -4.96
N VAL A 50 -85.57 -7.18 -3.72
CA VAL A 50 -84.93 -7.69 -2.50
C VAL A 50 -84.94 -9.21 -2.50
N GLU A 51 -86.08 -9.82 -2.78
CA GLU A 51 -86.26 -11.28 -2.85
C GLU A 51 -85.38 -11.91 -3.93
N THR A 52 -85.28 -11.29 -5.10
CA THR A 52 -84.43 -11.76 -6.18
C THR A 52 -82.91 -11.66 -5.81
N LEU A 53 -82.53 -10.71 -5.02
CA LEU A 53 -81.13 -10.58 -4.54
C LEU A 53 -80.82 -11.50 -3.36
N GLN A 54 -81.81 -11.70 -2.45
CA GLN A 54 -81.75 -12.68 -1.35
C GLN A 54 -81.60 -14.10 -1.86
N THR A 55 -82.37 -14.49 -2.91
CA THR A 55 -82.24 -15.84 -3.52
C THR A 55 -80.87 -16.07 -4.12
N ARG A 56 -80.09 -14.99 -4.39
CA ARG A 56 -78.71 -15.05 -4.84
C ARG A 56 -77.67 -14.87 -3.69
N GLY A 57 -78.13 -14.83 -2.43
CA GLY A 57 -77.33 -14.77 -1.24
C GLY A 57 -76.78 -13.34 -0.98
N ILE A 58 -77.41 -12.31 -1.52
CA ILE A 58 -77.07 -10.91 -1.29
C ILE A 58 -78.18 -10.32 -0.40
N GLU A 59 -77.85 -9.99 0.85
CA GLU A 59 -78.71 -9.22 1.73
C GLU A 59 -78.56 -7.73 1.43
N LEU A 60 -79.70 -7.11 1.05
CA LEU A 60 -79.72 -5.69 0.71
C LEU A 60 -80.68 -4.99 1.63
N GLU A 61 -80.21 -4.07 2.44
CA GLU A 61 -81.00 -3.14 3.25
C GLU A 61 -80.89 -1.73 2.65
N PHE A 62 -81.96 -0.97 2.60
CA PHE A 62 -81.99 0.39 2.12
C PHE A 62 -83.12 1.19 2.74
N THR A 63 -82.93 2.52 2.84
CA THR A 63 -83.96 3.41 3.43
C THR A 63 -85.00 3.80 2.40
N ARG A 64 -84.59 4.17 1.20
CA ARG A 64 -85.43 4.72 0.16
C ARG A 64 -84.96 4.35 -1.25
N MET A 65 -85.93 4.12 -2.14
CA MET A 65 -85.66 3.82 -3.58
C MET A 65 -86.49 4.78 -4.41
N ARG A 66 -85.89 5.58 -5.22
CA ARG A 66 -86.55 6.61 -6.04
C ARG A 66 -86.22 6.48 -7.52
N LEU A 67 -87.14 6.87 -8.38
CA LEU A 67 -86.88 6.95 -9.83
C LEU A 67 -86.63 8.43 -10.18
N HIS A 68 -85.44 8.79 -10.58
CA HIS A 68 -85.05 10.17 -10.98
C HIS A 68 -84.93 10.25 -12.51
N PHE A 69 -85.48 11.29 -13.12
CA PHE A 69 -85.54 11.41 -14.58
C PHE A 69 -84.16 11.44 -15.27
N VAL A 70 -83.18 12.07 -14.60
CA VAL A 70 -81.82 12.25 -15.16
C VAL A 70 -80.88 11.17 -14.68
N HIS A 71 -81.01 10.69 -13.44
CA HIS A 71 -80.14 9.78 -12.78
C HIS A 71 -80.60 8.31 -12.75
N GLY A 72 -81.81 7.99 -13.32
CA GLY A 72 -82.37 6.65 -13.31
C GLY A 72 -82.86 6.23 -11.94
N LEU A 73 -82.60 4.99 -11.52
CA LEU A 73 -83.02 4.49 -10.23
C LEU A 73 -82.00 4.84 -9.15
N VAL A 74 -82.44 5.60 -8.13
CA VAL A 74 -81.64 6.05 -7.01
C VAL A 74 -82.06 5.32 -5.74
N ILE A 75 -81.09 4.66 -5.07
CA ILE A 75 -81.29 3.94 -3.83
C ILE A 75 -80.43 4.66 -2.74
N GLU A 76 -81.05 4.99 -1.63
CA GLU A 76 -80.37 5.76 -0.55
C GLU A 76 -80.17 4.87 0.69
N ASN A 77 -78.99 5.12 1.37
CA ASN A 77 -78.57 4.44 2.58
C ASN A 77 -78.64 2.91 2.43
N VAL A 78 -77.82 2.46 1.46
CA VAL A 78 -77.76 1.06 1.09
C VAL A 78 -76.74 0.33 1.94
N ARG A 79 -77.13 -0.81 2.50
CA ARG A 79 -76.22 -1.72 3.19
C ARG A 79 -76.28 -3.10 2.51
N ILE A 80 -75.14 -3.61 2.10
CA ILE A 80 -74.98 -4.90 1.47
C ILE A 80 -74.12 -5.78 2.36
N GLY A 81 -74.60 -6.92 2.81
CA GLY A 81 -73.92 -7.87 3.68
C GLY A 81 -74.76 -8.38 4.82
N HIS A 82 -74.34 -9.46 5.49
CA HIS A 82 -75.04 -10.06 6.59
C HIS A 82 -74.87 -9.25 7.88
N ALA A 83 -75.93 -8.67 8.42
CA ALA A 83 -75.87 -7.89 9.64
C ALA A 83 -75.55 -8.73 10.88
N GLU A 84 -75.92 -10.02 10.84
CA GLU A 84 -75.83 -10.95 11.97
C GLU A 84 -74.51 -11.75 12.02
N ALA A 85 -73.69 -11.71 10.97
CA ALA A 85 -72.41 -12.43 10.91
C ALA A 85 -71.22 -11.41 11.13
N PRO A 86 -70.58 -11.43 12.31
CA PRO A 86 -69.55 -10.44 12.64
C PRO A 86 -68.30 -10.52 11.74
N ASP A 87 -68.09 -11.60 11.02
CA ASP A 87 -66.91 -11.83 10.17
C ASP A 87 -67.18 -11.61 8.65
N ASP A 88 -68.40 -11.17 8.29
CA ASP A 88 -68.74 -10.95 6.88
C ASP A 88 -68.48 -9.55 6.43
N PRO A 89 -68.06 -9.34 5.15
CA PRO A 89 -67.82 -8.02 4.60
C PRO A 89 -69.13 -7.25 4.46
N VAL A 90 -69.12 -6.02 4.87
CA VAL A 90 -70.26 -5.07 4.79
C VAL A 90 -69.90 -3.89 3.92
N LEU A 91 -70.72 -3.61 2.90
CA LEU A 91 -70.62 -2.43 2.08
C LEU A 91 -71.79 -1.49 2.41
N SER A 92 -71.49 -0.33 2.95
CA SER A 92 -72.46 0.72 3.22
C SER A 92 -72.26 1.85 2.22
N LEU A 93 -73.36 2.34 1.59
CA LEU A 93 -73.34 3.36 0.55
C LEU A 93 -74.41 4.39 0.88
N ALA A 94 -74.05 5.68 0.79
CA ALA A 94 -75.08 6.72 0.97
C ALA A 94 -76.05 6.73 -0.22
N GLU A 95 -75.55 6.45 -1.43
CA GLU A 95 -76.39 6.51 -2.61
C GLU A 95 -75.83 5.55 -3.70
N ILE A 96 -76.76 4.76 -4.30
CA ILE A 96 -76.53 4.00 -5.51
C ILE A 96 -77.43 4.54 -6.60
N GLN A 97 -76.84 4.93 -7.77
CA GLN A 97 -77.59 5.37 -8.93
C GLN A 97 -77.44 4.34 -10.05
N LEU A 98 -78.57 3.77 -10.51
CA LEU A 98 -78.58 2.93 -11.68
C LEU A 98 -79.05 3.74 -12.87
N GLN A 99 -78.17 4.02 -13.81
CA GLN A 99 -78.49 4.74 -15.03
C GLN A 99 -79.23 3.81 -16.02
N LEU A 100 -80.51 4.13 -16.28
CA LEU A 100 -81.37 3.34 -17.13
C LEU A 100 -81.36 3.84 -18.58
N ASN A 101 -81.30 2.94 -19.56
CA ASN A 101 -81.41 3.26 -20.95
C ASN A 101 -82.92 3.50 -21.31
N TYR A 102 -83.35 4.76 -21.31
CA TYR A 102 -84.72 5.12 -21.59
C TYR A 102 -85.16 4.78 -23.02
N ARG A 103 -84.20 4.72 -24.01
CA ARG A 103 -84.53 4.28 -25.35
C ARG A 103 -84.85 2.80 -25.45
N ALA A 104 -84.15 1.98 -24.70
CA ALA A 104 -84.39 0.53 -24.56
C ALA A 104 -85.69 0.24 -23.74
N LEU A 105 -85.91 1.03 -22.69
CA LEU A 105 -87.12 0.95 -21.89
C LEU A 105 -88.42 1.23 -22.72
N LEU A 106 -88.39 2.23 -23.60
CA LEU A 106 -89.48 2.46 -24.56
C LEU A 106 -89.76 1.25 -25.49
N ARG A 107 -88.73 0.39 -25.72
CA ARG A 107 -88.81 -0.83 -26.46
C ARG A 107 -89.17 -2.03 -25.59
N ARG A 108 -89.52 -1.81 -24.31
CA ARG A 108 -89.81 -2.81 -23.29
C ARG A 108 -88.63 -3.70 -22.98
N GLN A 109 -87.42 -3.21 -23.17
CA GLN A 109 -86.17 -3.86 -22.80
C GLN A 109 -85.54 -3.17 -21.58
N TRP A 110 -85.30 -3.95 -20.51
CA TRP A 110 -84.63 -3.43 -19.34
C TRP A 110 -83.15 -3.47 -19.62
N GLN A 111 -82.53 -2.27 -19.82
CA GLN A 111 -81.10 -2.11 -20.02
C GLN A 111 -80.59 -1.04 -19.07
N VAL A 112 -79.53 -1.38 -18.33
CA VAL A 112 -78.83 -0.47 -17.47
C VAL A 112 -77.56 -0.04 -18.20
N ASP A 113 -77.40 1.28 -18.34
CA ASP A 113 -76.25 1.89 -19.03
C ASP A 113 -75.09 2.21 -18.09
N GLY A 114 -75.32 2.29 -16.76
CA GLY A 114 -74.30 2.54 -15.77
C GLY A 114 -74.75 2.41 -14.33
N LEU A 115 -73.74 2.34 -13.44
CA LEU A 115 -73.87 2.29 -12.01
C LEU A 115 -72.98 3.36 -11.39
N ILE A 116 -73.54 4.28 -10.58
CA ILE A 116 -72.79 5.26 -9.82
C ILE A 116 -72.97 4.95 -8.35
N LEU A 117 -71.83 4.85 -7.63
CA LEU A 117 -71.75 4.70 -6.18
C LEU A 117 -71.22 5.95 -5.56
N ARG A 118 -71.84 6.42 -4.49
CA ARG A 118 -71.44 7.66 -3.78
C ARG A 118 -71.28 7.43 -2.29
N GLN A 119 -70.20 7.99 -1.72
CA GLN A 119 -69.93 8.00 -0.28
C GLN A 119 -70.09 6.59 0.35
N GLY A 120 -69.41 5.61 -0.24
CA GLY A 120 -69.42 4.27 0.24
C GLY A 120 -68.37 4.03 1.33
N LYS A 121 -68.67 3.04 2.17
CA LYS A 121 -67.73 2.47 3.12
C LYS A 121 -67.80 0.96 3.04
N PHE A 122 -66.69 0.31 2.82
CA PHE A 122 -66.57 -1.13 2.85
C PHE A 122 -65.75 -1.57 4.07
N ASP A 123 -66.32 -2.42 4.90
CA ASP A 123 -65.69 -2.94 6.11
C ASP A 123 -65.63 -4.47 6.03
N TRP A 124 -64.44 -5.03 6.12
CA TRP A 124 -64.25 -6.47 6.24
C TRP A 124 -63.41 -6.78 7.49
N PRO A 125 -64.03 -7.23 8.60
CA PRO A 125 -63.35 -7.63 9.80
C PRO A 125 -62.49 -8.85 9.51
N LEU A 126 -61.17 -8.75 9.71
CA LEU A 126 -60.22 -9.85 9.49
C LEU A 126 -59.76 -10.50 10.79
N THR A 127 -59.77 -9.72 11.88
CA THR A 127 -59.51 -10.13 13.26
C THR A 127 -60.38 -9.31 14.20
N PRO A 128 -60.53 -9.69 15.48
CA PRO A 128 -61.35 -8.91 16.45
C PRO A 128 -60.87 -7.46 16.65
N THR A 129 -59.59 -7.19 16.30
CA THR A 129 -58.95 -5.93 16.51
C THR A 129 -58.54 -5.20 15.22
N ASN A 130 -58.52 -5.88 14.07
CA ASN A 130 -58.07 -5.31 12.81
C ASN A 130 -58.95 -5.79 11.63
N GLY A 131 -59.27 -4.87 10.71
CA GLY A 131 -60.09 -5.10 9.55
C GLY A 131 -59.65 -4.33 8.32
N PHE A 132 -60.00 -4.83 7.15
CA PHE A 132 -59.78 -4.12 5.88
C PHE A 132 -60.95 -3.16 5.66
N THR A 133 -60.66 -1.86 5.67
CA THR A 133 -61.66 -0.80 5.50
C THR A 133 -61.32 0.08 4.31
N LEU A 134 -62.33 0.28 3.42
CA LEU A 134 -62.27 1.30 2.37
C LEU A 134 -63.30 2.37 2.69
N GLY A 135 -62.84 3.60 2.86
CA GLY A 135 -63.70 4.74 3.10
C GLY A 135 -63.97 5.57 1.85
N ASN A 136 -65.00 6.41 1.92
CA ASN A 136 -65.31 7.40 0.90
C ASN A 136 -65.34 6.88 -0.54
N ILE A 137 -65.92 5.66 -0.71
CA ILE A 137 -65.99 5.01 -2.03
C ILE A 137 -66.91 5.82 -2.94
N GLN A 138 -66.34 6.17 -4.09
CA GLN A 138 -67.07 6.79 -5.22
C GLN A 138 -66.69 5.99 -6.47
N ALA A 139 -67.73 5.54 -7.23
CA ALA A 139 -67.50 4.77 -8.43
C ALA A 139 -68.51 5.12 -9.54
N GLU A 140 -68.03 5.12 -10.77
CA GLU A 140 -68.85 5.26 -11.98
C GLU A 140 -68.52 4.11 -12.93
N LEU A 141 -69.45 3.18 -13.07
CA LEU A 141 -69.34 1.99 -13.94
C LEU A 141 -70.32 2.14 -15.08
N ARG A 142 -69.87 2.11 -16.32
CA ARG A 142 -70.69 2.14 -17.55
C ARG A 142 -70.79 0.74 -18.18
N PHE A 143 -71.99 0.39 -18.60
CA PHE A 143 -72.27 -0.87 -19.30
C PHE A 143 -72.51 -0.57 -20.78
N GLN A 144 -71.55 -0.91 -21.63
CA GLN A 144 -71.65 -0.66 -23.06
C GLN A 144 -72.45 -1.82 -23.77
N THR A 145 -72.99 -1.47 -24.94
CA THR A 145 -73.84 -2.41 -25.72
C THR A 145 -73.12 -3.65 -26.23
N ASN A 146 -71.79 -3.61 -26.30
CA ASN A 146 -70.94 -4.74 -26.71
C ASN A 146 -70.48 -5.65 -25.55
N ASN A 147 -71.20 -5.65 -24.41
CA ASN A 147 -70.80 -6.36 -23.18
C ASN A 147 -69.49 -5.89 -22.57
N THR A 148 -69.05 -4.69 -22.82
CA THR A 148 -67.91 -4.07 -22.15
C THR A 148 -68.38 -3.30 -20.93
N TRP A 149 -67.73 -3.55 -19.80
CA TRP A 149 -67.85 -2.75 -18.58
C TRP A 149 -66.69 -1.76 -18.51
N SER A 150 -66.99 -0.47 -18.46
CA SER A 150 -66.04 0.60 -18.35
C SER A 150 -66.14 1.23 -16.95
N LEU A 151 -65.08 1.09 -16.15
CA LEU A 151 -64.97 1.76 -14.87
C LEU A 151 -64.27 3.08 -15.12
N ASP A 152 -65.07 4.12 -15.38
CA ASP A 152 -64.50 5.45 -15.72
C ASP A 152 -63.83 6.09 -14.53
N HIS A 153 -64.39 5.88 -13.35
CA HIS A 153 -63.91 6.52 -12.14
C HIS A 153 -64.25 5.67 -10.93
N PHE A 154 -63.25 5.30 -10.18
CA PHE A 154 -63.41 4.73 -8.83
C PHE A 154 -62.40 5.43 -7.94
N GLN A 155 -62.89 5.96 -6.81
CA GLN A 155 -62.04 6.54 -5.77
C GLN A 155 -62.43 5.96 -4.42
N ALA A 156 -61.46 5.68 -3.58
CA ALA A 156 -61.66 5.26 -2.19
C ALA A 156 -60.49 5.73 -1.32
N ASP A 157 -60.74 5.91 -0.06
CA ASP A 157 -59.67 6.14 0.92
C ASP A 157 -59.35 4.79 1.60
N PHE A 158 -58.07 4.39 1.51
CA PHE A 158 -57.59 3.13 2.05
C PHE A 158 -56.30 3.34 2.85
N ALA A 159 -56.30 3.00 4.16
CA ALA A 159 -55.12 3.15 5.04
C ALA A 159 -54.44 4.52 4.93
N GLY A 160 -55.25 5.62 4.81
CA GLY A 160 -54.77 6.97 4.64
C GLY A 160 -54.32 7.33 3.20
N ALA A 161 -54.38 6.40 2.25
CA ALA A 161 -54.08 6.62 0.85
C ALA A 161 -55.35 6.86 0.03
N LYS A 162 -55.24 7.68 -1.03
CA LYS A 162 -56.28 7.83 -2.05
C LYS A 162 -56.07 6.78 -3.13
N LEU A 163 -57.00 5.86 -3.25
CA LEU A 163 -57.04 4.83 -4.28
C LEU A 163 -57.90 5.32 -5.45
N ALA A 164 -57.36 5.32 -6.66
CA ALA A 164 -58.10 5.53 -7.90
C ALA A 164 -58.03 4.27 -8.76
N LEU A 165 -59.16 3.77 -9.24
CA LEU A 165 -59.22 2.63 -10.14
C LEU A 165 -60.00 3.00 -11.38
N SER A 166 -59.53 2.63 -12.57
CA SER A 166 -60.22 2.79 -13.85
C SER A 166 -59.86 1.63 -14.79
N GLY A 167 -60.61 1.50 -15.90
CA GLY A 167 -60.31 0.54 -16.94
C GLY A 167 -61.52 -0.09 -17.60
N ASP A 168 -61.24 -0.89 -18.65
CA ASP A 168 -62.22 -1.47 -19.51
C ASP A 168 -62.15 -3.01 -19.50
N ILE A 169 -63.28 -3.66 -19.21
CA ILE A 169 -63.40 -5.12 -19.28
C ILE A 169 -64.30 -5.51 -20.41
N ILE A 170 -63.79 -6.13 -21.44
CA ILE A 170 -64.51 -6.62 -22.59
C ILE A 170 -65.13 -7.97 -22.24
N HIS A 171 -66.34 -8.29 -22.76
CA HIS A 171 -67.09 -9.49 -22.45
C HIS A 171 -67.27 -9.73 -20.91
N ALA A 172 -67.43 -8.66 -20.20
CA ALA A 172 -67.48 -8.69 -18.73
C ALA A 172 -68.46 -9.66 -18.11
N PRO A 173 -69.62 -10.03 -18.70
CA PRO A 173 -70.55 -11.06 -18.17
C PRO A 173 -69.87 -12.43 -17.98
N GLU A 174 -68.81 -12.74 -18.73
CA GLU A 174 -68.08 -14.03 -18.62
C GLU A 174 -67.22 -14.10 -17.33
N ILE A 175 -66.99 -12.99 -16.61
CA ILE A 175 -66.39 -12.99 -15.27
C ILE A 175 -67.12 -13.98 -14.34
N ARG A 176 -68.44 -14.19 -14.55
CA ARG A 176 -69.25 -15.13 -13.73
C ARG A 176 -68.78 -16.57 -13.85
N ASN A 177 -68.08 -16.90 -14.95
CA ASN A 177 -67.69 -18.28 -15.26
C ASN A 177 -66.26 -18.56 -14.70
N TRP A 178 -65.60 -17.54 -14.10
CA TRP A 178 -64.29 -17.72 -13.56
C TRP A 178 -64.29 -18.65 -12.34
N ASP A 179 -63.35 -19.57 -12.26
CA ASP A 179 -63.16 -20.52 -11.16
C ASP A 179 -63.04 -19.90 -9.77
N ILE A 180 -62.57 -18.63 -9.74
CA ILE A 180 -62.45 -17.84 -8.50
C ILE A 180 -63.84 -17.73 -7.79
N PHE A 181 -64.93 -17.69 -8.55
CA PHE A 181 -66.30 -17.55 -8.02
C PHE A 181 -67.05 -18.90 -7.84
N HIS A 182 -66.49 -19.99 -8.39
CA HIS A 182 -67.15 -21.33 -8.38
C HIS A 182 -66.44 -22.35 -7.45
N GLY A 183 -65.26 -22.01 -6.88
CA GLY A 183 -64.49 -22.86 -5.98
C GLY A 183 -65.24 -23.20 -4.69
N LYS A 184 -64.98 -24.37 -4.09
CA LYS A 184 -65.52 -24.79 -2.82
C LYS A 184 -65.43 -23.68 -1.77
N LYS A 185 -66.55 -23.06 -1.43
CA LYS A 185 -66.71 -21.81 -0.71
C LYS A 185 -65.85 -21.63 0.59
N SER A 186 -65.58 -22.73 1.31
CA SER A 186 -64.81 -22.62 2.57
C SER A 186 -63.29 -22.51 2.43
N ALA A 187 -62.67 -23.26 1.53
CA ALA A 187 -61.20 -23.25 1.38
C ALA A 187 -60.68 -21.99 0.67
N SER A 188 -61.43 -21.52 -0.34
CA SER A 188 -61.09 -20.28 -1.04
C SER A 188 -61.17 -19.04 -0.13
N ARG A 189 -62.22 -18.96 0.72
CA ARG A 189 -62.42 -17.83 1.64
C ARG A 189 -61.31 -17.73 2.68
N ALA A 190 -60.90 -18.84 3.30
CA ALA A 190 -59.85 -18.88 4.28
C ALA A 190 -58.48 -18.42 3.69
N VAL A 191 -58.16 -18.82 2.45
CA VAL A 191 -56.93 -18.39 1.75
C VAL A 191 -56.95 -16.92 1.46
N TRP A 192 -58.05 -16.35 0.99
CA TRP A 192 -58.20 -14.92 0.75
C TRP A 192 -58.12 -14.10 2.04
N GLN A 193 -58.76 -14.55 3.11
CA GLN A 193 -58.67 -13.91 4.42
C GLN A 193 -57.24 -13.90 4.95
N ALA A 194 -56.48 -15.01 4.81
CA ALA A 194 -55.09 -15.07 5.22
C ALA A 194 -54.23 -14.10 4.43
N ARG A 195 -54.40 -14.01 3.10
CA ARG A 195 -53.65 -13.08 2.25
C ARG A 195 -54.01 -11.63 2.52
N LEU A 196 -55.26 -11.31 2.77
CA LEU A 196 -55.69 -9.97 3.15
C LEU A 196 -55.16 -9.57 4.53
N ARG A 197 -55.02 -10.51 5.47
CA ARG A 197 -54.38 -10.28 6.76
C ARG A 197 -52.88 -9.94 6.55
N GLU A 198 -52.13 -10.75 5.82
CA GLU A 198 -50.75 -10.50 5.51
C GLU A 198 -50.58 -9.12 4.84
N PHE A 199 -51.47 -8.76 3.94
CA PHE A 199 -51.43 -7.45 3.27
C PHE A 199 -51.79 -6.29 4.21
N SER A 200 -52.84 -6.47 5.08
CA SER A 200 -53.18 -5.48 6.09
C SER A 200 -52.03 -5.26 7.09
N ASP A 201 -51.43 -6.35 7.61
CA ASP A 201 -50.32 -6.30 8.55
C ASP A 201 -49.09 -5.65 7.92
N MET A 202 -48.86 -5.85 6.61
CA MET A 202 -47.79 -5.15 5.89
C MET A 202 -48.08 -3.66 5.76
N LEU A 203 -49.32 -3.28 5.46
CA LEU A 203 -49.70 -1.86 5.33
C LEU A 203 -49.69 -1.12 6.66
N ASP A 204 -50.10 -1.76 7.75
CA ASP A 204 -50.03 -1.16 9.10
C ASP A 204 -48.61 -0.81 9.53
N ARG A 205 -47.61 -1.47 8.95
CA ARG A 205 -46.17 -1.14 9.14
C ARG A 205 -45.68 0.03 8.28
N LEU A 206 -46.47 0.48 7.31
CA LEU A 206 -46.15 1.58 6.40
C LEU A 206 -46.83 2.86 6.90
N HIS A 207 -46.07 3.80 7.38
CA HIS A 207 -46.56 5.09 7.84
C HIS A 207 -46.29 6.15 6.77
N PHE A 208 -47.39 6.63 6.14
CA PHE A 208 -47.26 7.70 5.15
C PHE A 208 -47.44 9.05 5.80
N THR A 209 -46.60 10.00 5.42
CA THR A 209 -46.80 11.42 5.76
C THR A 209 -47.44 12.11 4.55
N GLY A 210 -48.65 12.69 4.74
CA GLY A 210 -49.47 13.19 3.65
C GLY A 210 -50.44 12.11 3.14
N THR A 211 -51.15 12.38 2.05
CA THR A 211 -52.08 11.44 1.41
C THR A 211 -51.45 10.82 0.18
N PRO A 212 -50.94 9.58 0.24
CA PRO A 212 -50.44 8.90 -0.94
C PRO A 212 -51.53 8.67 -1.97
N GLN A 213 -51.16 8.76 -3.24
CA GLN A 213 -52.07 8.56 -4.37
C GLN A 213 -51.69 7.26 -5.07
N LEU A 214 -52.62 6.30 -5.07
CA LEU A 214 -52.50 5.01 -5.76
C LEU A 214 -53.49 4.99 -6.90
N SER A 215 -53.01 4.98 -8.16
CA SER A 215 -53.88 4.78 -9.32
C SER A 215 -53.59 3.41 -9.97
N LEU A 216 -54.67 2.72 -10.26
CA LEU A 216 -54.68 1.43 -10.92
C LEU A 216 -55.58 1.46 -12.14
N VAL A 217 -55.06 1.07 -13.31
CA VAL A 217 -55.81 0.94 -14.55
C VAL A 217 -55.79 -0.52 -14.95
N VAL A 218 -56.99 -1.14 -15.12
CA VAL A 218 -57.12 -2.55 -15.41
C VAL A 218 -57.94 -2.70 -16.70
N ASP A 219 -57.28 -3.16 -17.76
CA ASP A 219 -57.92 -3.40 -19.08
C ASP A 219 -57.81 -4.90 -19.44
N GLY A 220 -58.83 -5.50 -19.99
CA GLY A 220 -58.76 -6.93 -20.39
C GLY A 220 -60.05 -7.50 -20.99
N ASP A 221 -60.00 -8.74 -21.49
CA ASP A 221 -61.14 -9.53 -21.97
C ASP A 221 -61.45 -10.62 -20.95
N ALA A 222 -62.70 -10.62 -20.44
CA ALA A 222 -63.16 -11.58 -19.43
C ALA A 222 -63.16 -13.05 -19.88
N ARG A 223 -63.07 -13.32 -21.18
CA ARG A 223 -62.91 -14.68 -21.72
C ARG A 223 -61.53 -15.27 -21.44
N ASP A 224 -60.51 -14.44 -21.31
CA ASP A 224 -59.14 -14.85 -21.04
C ASP A 224 -58.53 -14.00 -19.89
N ILE A 225 -58.37 -14.62 -18.74
CA ILE A 225 -57.77 -13.99 -17.57
C ILE A 225 -56.32 -13.48 -17.85
N HIS A 226 -55.64 -14.07 -18.84
CA HIS A 226 -54.27 -13.66 -19.20
C HIS A 226 -54.23 -12.45 -20.15
N SER A 227 -55.41 -12.05 -20.69
CA SER A 227 -55.48 -10.83 -21.51
C SER A 227 -55.39 -9.53 -20.70
N PHE A 228 -55.54 -9.64 -19.37
CA PHE A 228 -55.56 -8.48 -18.51
C PHE A 228 -54.20 -7.76 -18.44
N THR A 229 -54.24 -6.45 -18.64
CA THR A 229 -53.13 -5.56 -18.41
C THR A 229 -53.43 -4.68 -17.18
N VAL A 230 -52.44 -4.53 -16.30
CA VAL A 230 -52.59 -3.74 -15.08
C VAL A 230 -51.51 -2.69 -15.06
N ARG A 231 -51.90 -1.42 -15.03
CA ARG A 231 -50.96 -0.27 -14.88
C ARG A 231 -51.16 0.31 -13.48
N LEU A 232 -50.08 0.28 -12.70
CA LEU A 232 -50.01 0.82 -11.36
C LEU A 232 -49.22 2.11 -11.35
N ASN A 233 -49.69 3.13 -10.63
CA ASN A 233 -48.97 4.34 -10.36
C ASN A 233 -49.21 4.75 -8.90
N LEU A 234 -48.11 4.76 -8.09
CA LEU A 234 -48.09 5.18 -6.71
C LEU A 234 -47.22 6.44 -6.56
N ASN A 235 -47.79 7.49 -6.00
CA ASN A 235 -47.09 8.70 -5.64
C ASN A 235 -47.32 8.95 -4.13
N ALA A 236 -46.21 9.08 -3.39
CA ALA A 236 -46.24 9.40 -1.98
C ALA A 236 -45.17 10.44 -1.61
N THR A 237 -45.52 11.40 -0.76
CA THR A 237 -44.59 12.43 -0.32
C THR A 237 -43.51 11.87 0.58
N SER A 238 -43.89 10.98 1.51
CA SER A 238 -42.97 10.31 2.42
C SER A 238 -43.56 9.02 2.92
N ILE A 239 -42.70 8.04 3.11
CA ILE A 239 -43.02 6.76 3.75
C ILE A 239 -42.00 6.47 4.84
N GLN A 240 -42.51 5.95 5.95
CA GLN A 240 -41.73 5.37 7.03
C GLN A 240 -42.06 3.88 7.11
N THR A 241 -41.06 3.04 7.11
CA THR A 241 -41.15 1.58 7.26
C THR A 241 -40.26 1.14 8.41
N PRO A 242 -40.42 -0.09 8.96
CA PRO A 242 -39.51 -0.64 9.95
C PRO A 242 -38.04 -0.72 9.48
N TRP A 243 -37.80 -0.68 8.19
CA TRP A 243 -36.45 -0.76 7.58
C TRP A 243 -35.87 0.60 7.22
N GLY A 244 -36.66 1.69 7.36
CA GLY A 244 -36.23 3.04 7.04
C GLY A 244 -37.29 3.89 6.40
N GLY A 245 -36.97 5.12 6.03
CA GLY A 245 -37.85 6.10 5.41
C GLY A 245 -37.38 6.52 4.02
N ALA A 246 -38.33 6.98 3.20
CA ALA A 246 -38.03 7.58 1.90
C ALA A 246 -38.97 8.77 1.64
N ARG A 247 -38.55 9.71 0.79
CA ARG A 247 -39.32 10.89 0.34
C ARG A 247 -39.52 10.89 -1.16
N ASP A 248 -40.56 11.61 -1.62
CA ASP A 248 -40.89 11.79 -3.05
C ASP A 248 -40.92 10.49 -3.84
N ILE A 249 -41.67 9.51 -3.31
CA ILE A 249 -41.74 8.17 -3.86
C ILE A 249 -42.65 8.17 -5.07
N ARG A 250 -42.16 7.62 -6.18
CA ARG A 250 -42.93 7.36 -7.39
C ARG A 250 -42.68 5.95 -7.84
N LEU A 251 -43.72 5.12 -7.85
CA LEU A 251 -43.67 3.75 -8.33
C LEU A 251 -44.65 3.60 -9.49
N THR A 252 -44.17 3.15 -10.64
CA THR A 252 -45.01 2.77 -11.77
C THR A 252 -44.81 1.28 -12.07
N GLY A 253 -45.85 0.60 -12.39
CA GLY A 253 -45.86 -0.82 -12.77
C GLY A 253 -46.78 -1.07 -13.97
N ASN A 254 -46.32 -1.90 -14.89
CA ASN A 254 -47.15 -2.36 -16.02
C ASN A 254 -47.07 -3.88 -16.09
N LEU A 255 -48.15 -4.51 -15.72
CA LEU A 255 -48.34 -5.98 -15.78
C LEU A 255 -49.09 -6.35 -17.03
N THR A 256 -48.49 -7.19 -17.86
CA THR A 256 -49.10 -7.73 -19.09
C THR A 256 -48.86 -9.23 -19.15
N ALA A 257 -49.79 -9.96 -19.80
CA ALA A 257 -49.59 -11.37 -20.10
C ALA A 257 -49.52 -11.55 -21.61
N PRO A 258 -48.46 -12.14 -22.18
CA PRO A 258 -48.38 -12.42 -23.60
C PRO A 258 -49.44 -13.48 -23.98
N ALA A 259 -50.03 -13.35 -25.18
CA ALA A 259 -51.01 -14.32 -25.68
C ALA A 259 -50.39 -15.73 -25.85
N GLY A 260 -51.14 -16.77 -25.51
CA GLY A 260 -50.74 -18.18 -25.72
C GLY A 260 -50.00 -18.84 -24.56
N THR A 261 -50.11 -18.32 -23.36
CA THR A 261 -49.49 -18.87 -22.16
C THR A 261 -50.23 -20.10 -21.58
N PRO A 262 -49.49 -21.11 -21.06
CA PRO A 262 -50.10 -22.30 -20.51
C PRO A 262 -50.88 -21.99 -19.22
N THR A 263 -52.07 -22.57 -19.12
CA THR A 263 -53.01 -22.38 -18.00
C THR A 263 -52.85 -23.37 -16.84
N ASN A 264 -51.84 -24.23 -16.88
CA ASN A 264 -51.64 -25.24 -15.84
C ASN A 264 -50.95 -24.65 -14.62
N PHE A 265 -51.72 -24.41 -13.55
CA PHE A 265 -51.25 -24.04 -12.25
C PHE A 265 -50.54 -25.23 -11.58
N VAL A 266 -49.26 -25.13 -11.31
CA VAL A 266 -48.47 -26.11 -10.57
C VAL A 266 -48.23 -25.58 -9.15
N PRO A 267 -48.87 -26.13 -8.12
CA PRO A 267 -48.56 -25.76 -6.75
C PRO A 267 -47.20 -26.35 -6.36
N SER A 268 -46.14 -25.57 -6.49
CA SER A 268 -44.79 -25.98 -6.10
C SER A 268 -44.10 -24.84 -5.41
N TRP A 269 -42.97 -25.15 -4.71
CA TRP A 269 -42.05 -24.15 -4.21
C TRP A 269 -41.57 -23.20 -5.31
N ALA A 270 -41.58 -23.67 -6.55
CA ALA A 270 -41.26 -22.87 -7.73
C ALA A 270 -42.46 -21.98 -8.14
N TRP A 271 -43.00 -21.19 -7.20
CA TRP A 271 -44.16 -20.30 -7.41
C TRP A 271 -43.98 -19.37 -8.65
N TRP A 272 -42.75 -19.08 -9.03
CA TRP A 272 -42.42 -18.29 -10.21
C TRP A 272 -42.85 -18.97 -11.52
N THR A 273 -43.02 -20.29 -11.57
CA THR A 273 -43.57 -20.99 -12.74
C THR A 273 -45.01 -20.59 -13.00
N ASN A 274 -45.79 -20.30 -11.95
CA ASN A 274 -47.15 -19.81 -12.08
C ASN A 274 -47.23 -18.37 -12.57
N ALA A 275 -46.14 -17.61 -12.40
CA ALA A 275 -45.98 -16.24 -12.89
C ALA A 275 -45.39 -16.16 -14.31
N GLN A 276 -45.04 -17.32 -14.94
CA GLN A 276 -44.45 -17.37 -16.27
C GLN A 276 -45.22 -16.61 -17.36
N PRO A 277 -46.62 -16.65 -17.34
CA PRO A 277 -47.35 -15.92 -18.36
C PRO A 277 -47.29 -14.41 -18.22
N TYR A 278 -46.88 -13.89 -17.05
CA TYR A 278 -46.96 -12.46 -16.78
C TYR A 278 -45.62 -11.77 -16.94
N ARG A 279 -45.65 -10.56 -17.55
CA ARG A 279 -44.53 -9.63 -17.65
C ARG A 279 -44.85 -8.38 -16.86
N LEU A 280 -44.02 -8.07 -15.87
CA LEU A 280 -44.11 -6.85 -15.08
C LEU A 280 -42.92 -5.93 -15.38
N ALA A 281 -43.19 -4.80 -16.01
CA ALA A 281 -42.24 -3.73 -16.11
C ALA A 281 -42.52 -2.69 -15.02
N TRP A 282 -41.50 -2.26 -14.29
CA TRP A 282 -41.67 -1.34 -13.18
C TRP A 282 -40.58 -0.29 -13.13
N THR A 283 -40.92 0.87 -12.57
CA THR A 283 -40.02 1.96 -12.30
C THR A 283 -40.27 2.47 -10.90
N ALA A 284 -39.25 2.53 -10.08
CA ALA A 284 -39.28 3.10 -8.74
C ALA A 284 -38.30 4.25 -8.64
N LYS A 285 -38.75 5.40 -8.12
CA LYS A 285 -37.94 6.58 -7.86
C LYS A 285 -38.24 7.09 -6.47
N SER A 286 -37.18 7.44 -5.75
CA SER A 286 -37.30 8.08 -4.44
C SER A 286 -36.16 9.10 -4.22
N ARG A 287 -36.41 10.05 -3.33
CA ARG A 287 -35.39 10.92 -2.78
C ARG A 287 -35.22 10.61 -1.30
N GLU A 288 -34.03 10.92 -0.76
CA GLU A 288 -33.71 10.76 0.66
C GLU A 288 -34.13 9.39 1.24
N LEU A 289 -33.60 8.31 0.67
CA LEU A 289 -33.75 7.00 1.29
C LEU A 289 -32.87 6.93 2.53
N LYS A 290 -33.46 6.72 3.70
CA LYS A 290 -32.75 6.59 4.97
C LYS A 290 -33.11 5.27 5.62
N SER A 291 -32.11 4.41 5.82
CA SER A 291 -32.28 3.19 6.59
C SER A 291 -31.22 3.14 7.67
N GLU A 292 -31.36 2.21 8.60
CA GLU A 292 -30.38 1.99 9.67
C GLU A 292 -28.97 1.65 9.11
N LYS A 293 -28.93 1.03 7.93
CA LYS A 293 -27.69 0.52 7.33
C LYS A 293 -27.22 1.28 6.08
N LEU A 294 -28.10 2.06 5.45
CA LEU A 294 -27.82 2.73 4.19
C LEU A 294 -28.59 4.04 4.05
N ASN A 295 -27.89 5.11 3.70
CA ASN A 295 -28.48 6.38 3.33
C ASN A 295 -28.16 6.70 1.88
N ALA A 296 -29.20 7.04 1.10
CA ALA A 296 -29.07 7.47 -0.29
C ALA A 296 -29.79 8.79 -0.53
N ASP A 297 -29.19 9.68 -1.29
CA ASP A 297 -29.77 10.99 -1.63
C ASP A 297 -30.95 10.84 -2.62
N PHE A 298 -30.80 9.89 -3.54
CA PHE A 298 -31.85 9.47 -4.46
C PHE A 298 -31.65 8.02 -4.86
N VAL A 299 -32.73 7.36 -5.27
CA VAL A 299 -32.70 6.03 -5.90
C VAL A 299 -33.66 6.04 -7.07
N GLU A 300 -33.20 5.63 -8.24
CA GLU A 300 -33.98 5.33 -9.42
C GLU A 300 -33.73 3.89 -9.84
N CYS A 301 -34.77 3.08 -9.90
CA CYS A 301 -34.66 1.67 -10.23
C CYS A 301 -35.73 1.29 -11.25
N ASN A 302 -35.30 0.79 -12.42
CA ASN A 302 -36.16 0.29 -13.47
C ASN A 302 -35.97 -1.21 -13.61
N GLY A 303 -37.05 -1.96 -13.70
CA GLY A 303 -36.91 -3.39 -13.79
C GLY A 303 -37.97 -4.03 -14.68
N LEU A 304 -37.68 -5.28 -15.02
CA LEU A 304 -38.53 -6.16 -15.80
C LEU A 304 -38.56 -7.52 -15.14
N TRP A 305 -39.74 -7.98 -14.83
CA TRP A 305 -39.96 -9.33 -14.41
C TRP A 305 -40.67 -10.11 -15.53
N GLN A 306 -40.10 -11.20 -15.95
CA GLN A 306 -40.71 -12.19 -16.84
C GLN A 306 -40.14 -13.55 -16.48
N ALA A 307 -40.87 -14.32 -15.71
CA ALA A 307 -40.35 -15.57 -15.16
C ALA A 307 -39.72 -16.47 -16.23
N PRO A 308 -38.55 -17.09 -15.97
CA PRO A 308 -37.83 -17.10 -14.71
C PRO A 308 -36.88 -15.92 -14.50
N GLU A 309 -36.91 -14.89 -15.33
CA GLU A 309 -35.93 -13.78 -15.30
C GLU A 309 -36.47 -12.55 -14.57
N LEU A 310 -35.67 -12.03 -13.66
CA LEU A 310 -35.82 -10.72 -13.06
C LEU A 310 -34.64 -9.85 -13.53
N ALA A 311 -34.92 -8.79 -14.28
CA ALA A 311 -33.92 -7.88 -14.76
C ALA A 311 -34.12 -6.50 -14.14
N VAL A 312 -33.10 -5.97 -13.50
CA VAL A 312 -32.95 -4.55 -13.14
C VAL A 312 -32.20 -3.90 -14.29
N THR A 313 -32.92 -3.20 -15.16
CA THR A 313 -32.35 -2.61 -16.37
C THR A 313 -31.59 -1.32 -16.12
N LYS A 314 -31.92 -0.64 -15.03
CA LYS A 314 -31.25 0.57 -14.53
C LYS A 314 -31.44 0.65 -13.02
N LEU A 315 -30.36 0.76 -12.30
CA LEU A 315 -30.31 1.21 -10.91
C LEU A 315 -29.37 2.39 -10.85
N SER A 316 -29.85 3.54 -10.43
CA SER A 316 -29.03 4.73 -10.22
C SER A 316 -29.30 5.26 -8.81
N ALA A 317 -28.25 5.46 -8.02
CA ALA A 317 -28.37 5.92 -6.64
C ALA A 317 -27.29 6.96 -6.32
N GLY A 318 -27.67 7.99 -5.59
CA GLY A 318 -26.73 8.96 -4.99
C GLY A 318 -26.34 8.47 -3.61
N LEU A 319 -25.05 8.24 -3.37
CA LEU A 319 -24.50 7.70 -2.12
C LEU A 319 -23.30 8.52 -1.66
N GLY A 320 -23.38 9.14 -0.47
CA GLY A 320 -22.22 9.82 0.13
C GLY A 320 -21.56 10.88 -0.77
N GLY A 321 -22.36 11.67 -1.50
CA GLY A 321 -21.88 12.68 -2.44
C GLY A 321 -21.39 12.15 -3.78
N GLY A 322 -21.51 10.83 -4.03
CA GLY A 322 -21.16 10.18 -5.29
C GLY A 322 -22.35 9.45 -5.92
N GLN A 323 -22.08 8.68 -6.97
CA GLN A 323 -23.10 8.00 -7.76
C GLN A 323 -22.78 6.53 -7.97
N LEU A 324 -23.82 5.71 -7.92
CA LEU A 324 -23.82 4.29 -8.30
C LEU A 324 -24.79 4.11 -9.46
N ASP A 325 -24.33 3.58 -10.58
CA ASP A 325 -25.14 3.08 -11.68
C ASP A 325 -24.91 1.58 -11.84
N ALA A 326 -25.98 0.81 -11.89
CA ALA A 326 -25.90 -0.64 -11.98
C ALA A 326 -27.02 -1.24 -12.81
N THR A 327 -26.77 -2.42 -13.35
CA THR A 327 -27.77 -3.30 -13.93
C THR A 327 -27.62 -4.70 -13.34
N ALA A 328 -28.70 -5.44 -13.23
CA ALA A 328 -28.65 -6.81 -12.76
C ALA A 328 -29.68 -7.69 -13.47
N ARG A 329 -29.35 -8.95 -13.65
CA ARG A 329 -30.26 -9.94 -14.22
C ARG A 329 -30.13 -11.24 -13.43
N LEU A 330 -31.22 -11.67 -12.87
CA LEU A 330 -31.33 -12.90 -12.07
C LEU A 330 -32.24 -13.91 -12.77
N ASN A 331 -31.72 -15.08 -13.05
CA ASN A 331 -32.54 -16.22 -13.50
C ASN A 331 -32.90 -17.10 -12.29
N LEU A 332 -34.16 -17.14 -11.92
CA LEU A 332 -34.64 -17.89 -10.76
C LEU A 332 -34.55 -19.41 -10.92
N ALA A 333 -34.58 -19.92 -12.15
CA ALA A 333 -34.46 -21.33 -12.42
C ALA A 333 -33.04 -21.84 -12.26
N THR A 334 -32.08 -21.15 -12.85
CA THR A 334 -30.63 -21.46 -12.77
C THR A 334 -29.98 -20.88 -11.53
N ARG A 335 -30.59 -19.89 -10.88
CA ARG A 335 -30.07 -19.11 -9.76
C ARG A 335 -28.88 -18.25 -10.14
N GLU A 336 -28.62 -18.07 -11.42
CA GLU A 336 -27.54 -17.24 -11.92
C GLU A 336 -27.91 -15.77 -11.83
N LEU A 337 -27.06 -15.00 -11.16
CA LEU A 337 -27.11 -13.55 -11.08
C LEU A 337 -25.98 -12.97 -11.90
N THR A 338 -26.29 -12.16 -12.91
CA THR A 338 -25.32 -11.35 -13.65
C THR A 338 -25.53 -9.88 -13.33
N PHE A 339 -24.47 -9.11 -13.24
CA PHE A 339 -24.56 -7.69 -12.93
C PHE A 339 -23.46 -6.88 -13.60
N THR A 340 -23.74 -5.59 -13.77
CA THR A 340 -22.74 -4.58 -14.11
C THR A 340 -22.94 -3.39 -13.20
N ASN A 341 -21.85 -2.76 -12.77
CA ASN A 341 -21.91 -1.51 -12.04
C ASN A 341 -20.84 -0.53 -12.51
N SER A 342 -21.14 0.74 -12.37
CA SER A 342 -20.21 1.86 -12.45
C SER A 342 -20.47 2.76 -11.27
N SER A 343 -19.48 3.00 -10.47
CA SER A 343 -19.66 3.75 -9.22
C SER A 343 -18.50 4.71 -8.97
N CYS A 344 -18.85 5.82 -8.37
CA CYS A 344 -17.92 6.81 -7.84
C CYS A 344 -18.52 7.35 -6.55
N PHE A 345 -18.42 6.60 -5.46
CA PHE A 345 -18.92 7.01 -4.14
C PHE A 345 -18.02 6.48 -3.04
N ASP A 346 -18.10 7.09 -1.87
CA ASP A 346 -17.35 6.64 -0.70
C ASP A 346 -17.89 5.30 -0.19
N VAL A 347 -17.14 4.22 -0.38
CA VAL A 347 -17.51 2.85 0.00
C VAL A 347 -17.77 2.71 1.51
N HIS A 348 -17.23 3.60 2.36
CA HIS A 348 -17.50 3.60 3.80
C HIS A 348 -19.00 3.81 4.11
N VAL A 349 -19.74 4.46 3.23
CA VAL A 349 -21.21 4.66 3.38
C VAL A 349 -21.96 3.33 3.41
N ILE A 350 -21.45 2.30 2.74
CA ILE A 350 -22.06 0.96 2.73
C ILE A 350 -21.37 -0.03 3.70
N ALA A 351 -20.45 0.45 4.54
CA ALA A 351 -19.70 -0.39 5.48
C ALA A 351 -20.60 -1.24 6.39
N ALA A 352 -21.77 -0.70 6.79
CA ALA A 352 -22.76 -1.44 7.59
C ALA A 352 -23.40 -2.66 6.88
N LEU A 353 -23.29 -2.73 5.55
CA LEU A 353 -23.76 -3.86 4.74
C LEU A 353 -22.69 -4.93 4.53
N LEU A 354 -21.43 -4.62 4.81
CA LEU A 354 -20.28 -5.50 4.61
C LEU A 354 -20.07 -6.43 5.82
N THR A 355 -19.40 -7.55 5.58
CA THR A 355 -18.96 -8.44 6.66
C THR A 355 -17.96 -7.72 7.58
N GLU A 356 -17.87 -8.15 8.83
CA GLU A 356 -16.97 -7.53 9.82
C GLU A 356 -15.52 -7.50 9.32
N LYS A 357 -15.03 -8.62 8.78
CA LYS A 357 -13.67 -8.73 8.21
C LYS A 357 -13.43 -7.79 7.03
N THR A 358 -14.44 -7.58 6.18
CA THR A 358 -14.33 -6.64 5.05
C THR A 358 -14.34 -5.19 5.54
N ARG A 359 -15.11 -4.90 6.59
CA ARG A 359 -15.18 -3.58 7.22
C ARG A 359 -13.86 -3.19 7.90
N GLU A 360 -13.24 -4.14 8.62
CA GLU A 360 -11.90 -3.94 9.20
C GLU A 360 -10.88 -3.60 8.12
N ARG A 361 -10.83 -4.36 7.02
CA ARG A 361 -9.94 -4.06 5.90
C ARG A 361 -10.24 -2.73 5.20
N LEU A 362 -11.52 -2.35 5.12
CA LEU A 362 -11.90 -1.07 4.52
C LEU A 362 -11.46 0.11 5.39
N ALA A 363 -11.36 -0.07 6.70
CA ALA A 363 -10.90 0.97 7.62
C ALA A 363 -9.43 1.38 7.40
N ASP A 364 -8.61 0.50 6.79
CA ASP A 364 -7.22 0.81 6.42
C ASP A 364 -7.12 1.76 5.23
N PHE A 365 -8.25 1.98 4.51
CA PHE A 365 -8.32 2.87 3.37
C PHE A 365 -9.05 4.16 3.73
N SER A 366 -8.54 5.29 3.24
CA SER A 366 -9.26 6.56 3.25
C SER A 366 -8.95 7.34 1.96
N TRP A 367 -9.87 8.19 1.54
CA TRP A 367 -9.72 9.02 0.35
C TRP A 367 -10.51 10.32 0.48
N PRO A 368 -9.95 11.46 0.06
CA PRO A 368 -10.68 12.73 -0.01
C PRO A 368 -11.64 12.78 -1.22
N GLN A 369 -11.35 12.00 -2.27
CA GLN A 369 -12.20 11.82 -3.44
C GLN A 369 -12.59 10.35 -3.57
N PRO A 370 -13.88 10.04 -3.78
CA PRO A 370 -14.33 8.66 -3.90
C PRO A 370 -13.62 7.92 -5.02
N PRO A 371 -13.28 6.62 -4.82
CA PRO A 371 -12.73 5.80 -5.87
C PRO A 371 -13.74 5.56 -6.99
N SER A 372 -13.29 5.49 -8.23
CA SER A 372 -14.11 5.03 -9.34
C SER A 372 -13.96 3.53 -9.52
N LEU A 373 -15.08 2.83 -9.56
CA LEU A 373 -15.14 1.38 -9.75
C LEU A 373 -16.11 1.06 -10.87
N SER A 374 -15.64 0.35 -11.87
CA SER A 374 -16.47 -0.26 -12.92
C SER A 374 -16.29 -1.77 -12.85
N ALA A 375 -17.36 -2.50 -12.69
CA ALA A 375 -17.29 -3.96 -12.56
C ALA A 375 -18.47 -4.65 -13.25
N SER A 376 -18.21 -5.85 -13.76
CA SER A 376 -19.24 -6.76 -14.29
C SER A 376 -18.93 -8.18 -13.82
N GLY A 377 -19.98 -8.94 -13.56
CA GLY A 377 -19.77 -10.29 -13.06
C GLY A 377 -21.01 -11.16 -13.08
N SER A 378 -20.79 -12.42 -12.69
CA SER A 378 -21.85 -13.39 -12.46
C SER A 378 -21.54 -14.24 -11.23
N LEU A 379 -22.58 -14.76 -10.62
CA LEU A 379 -22.48 -15.72 -9.53
C LEU A 379 -23.73 -16.61 -9.48
N LEU A 380 -23.63 -17.75 -8.83
CA LEU A 380 -24.77 -18.63 -8.54
C LEU A 380 -25.23 -18.40 -7.10
N LEU A 381 -26.52 -18.05 -6.95
CA LEU A 381 -27.12 -17.93 -5.63
C LEU A 381 -27.33 -19.30 -4.99
N PRO A 382 -27.39 -19.39 -3.65
CA PRO A 382 -27.68 -20.64 -2.96
C PRO A 382 -29.04 -21.22 -3.37
N ALA A 383 -29.28 -22.51 -3.11
CA ALA A 383 -30.57 -23.12 -3.36
C ALA A 383 -31.70 -22.42 -2.58
N TRP A 384 -32.80 -22.09 -3.23
CA TRP A 384 -33.94 -21.40 -2.61
C TRP A 384 -34.54 -22.13 -1.37
N THR A 385 -34.27 -23.43 -1.25
CA THR A 385 -34.67 -24.27 -0.13
C THR A 385 -33.69 -24.25 1.03
N ASN A 386 -32.42 -23.76 0.80
CA ASN A 386 -31.40 -23.66 1.83
C ASN A 386 -31.62 -22.39 2.68
N ARG A 387 -32.02 -22.59 3.95
CA ARG A 387 -32.25 -21.45 4.88
C ARG A 387 -30.99 -20.92 5.57
N GLN A 388 -29.90 -21.69 5.53
CA GLN A 388 -28.61 -21.35 6.13
C GLN A 388 -27.47 -21.65 5.13
N PRO A 389 -27.38 -20.90 4.03
CA PRO A 389 -26.38 -21.15 3.01
C PRO A 389 -24.97 -20.83 3.50
N ASP A 390 -24.02 -21.68 3.16
CA ASP A 390 -22.60 -21.36 3.28
C ASP A 390 -22.15 -20.56 2.04
N TRP A 391 -22.08 -19.25 2.22
CA TRP A 391 -21.67 -18.35 1.15
C TRP A 391 -20.24 -18.59 0.68
N ARG A 392 -19.37 -19.05 1.57
CA ARG A 392 -17.98 -19.32 1.24
C ARG A 392 -17.80 -20.53 0.33
N ASP A 393 -18.50 -21.62 0.67
CA ASP A 393 -18.33 -22.87 -0.05
C ASP A 393 -19.30 -23.01 -1.23
N GLU A 394 -20.53 -22.45 -1.13
CA GLU A 394 -21.54 -22.57 -2.18
C GLU A 394 -21.49 -21.46 -3.24
N VAL A 395 -21.18 -20.21 -2.86
CA VAL A 395 -21.30 -19.05 -3.75
C VAL A 395 -19.94 -18.56 -4.23
N GLN A 396 -18.98 -18.37 -3.32
CA GLN A 396 -17.68 -17.77 -3.63
C GLN A 396 -16.94 -18.46 -4.79
N PRO A 397 -16.91 -19.81 -4.92
CA PRO A 397 -16.26 -20.48 -6.04
C PRO A 397 -16.92 -20.23 -7.41
N THR A 398 -18.20 -19.83 -7.40
CA THR A 398 -18.96 -19.57 -8.63
C THR A 398 -18.82 -18.13 -9.13
N ILE A 399 -18.26 -17.23 -8.31
CA ILE A 399 -18.11 -15.82 -8.63
C ILE A 399 -17.14 -15.65 -9.81
N ARG A 400 -17.60 -14.94 -10.80
CA ARG A 400 -16.78 -14.43 -11.91
C ARG A 400 -16.95 -12.93 -11.96
N LEU A 401 -15.85 -12.20 -11.75
CA LEU A 401 -15.85 -10.74 -11.69
C LEU A 401 -14.73 -10.19 -12.56
N LYS A 402 -14.97 -9.09 -13.22
CA LYS A 402 -13.96 -8.30 -13.95
C LYS A 402 -14.33 -6.83 -13.87
N GLY A 403 -13.33 -5.99 -13.82
CA GLY A 403 -13.58 -4.57 -13.73
C GLY A 403 -12.32 -3.72 -13.76
N GLU A 404 -12.52 -2.45 -13.51
CA GLU A 404 -11.49 -1.43 -13.40
C GLU A 404 -11.70 -0.65 -12.11
N LEU A 405 -10.63 -0.41 -11.39
CA LEU A 405 -10.59 0.42 -10.17
C LEU A 405 -9.59 1.56 -10.38
N ALA A 406 -9.99 2.77 -10.05
CA ALA A 406 -9.08 3.91 -10.00
C ALA A 406 -9.30 4.71 -8.70
N ILE A 407 -8.20 5.03 -8.03
CA ILE A 407 -8.14 5.77 -6.79
C ILE A 407 -7.24 6.99 -7.01
N THR A 408 -7.65 8.15 -6.52
CA THR A 408 -6.86 9.39 -6.57
C THR A 408 -6.73 9.95 -5.16
N ASN A 409 -5.51 10.34 -4.79
CA ASN A 409 -5.20 10.88 -3.47
C ASN A 409 -5.69 9.99 -2.31
N GLY A 410 -5.55 8.68 -2.48
CA GLY A 410 -5.92 7.70 -1.45
C GLY A 410 -4.87 7.58 -0.36
N VAL A 411 -5.29 7.10 0.80
CA VAL A 411 -4.39 6.70 1.89
C VAL A 411 -4.66 5.23 2.20
N PHE A 412 -3.63 4.42 2.23
CA PHE A 412 -3.69 3.01 2.62
C PHE A 412 -2.72 2.77 3.77
N ASP A 413 -3.22 2.27 4.91
CA ASP A 413 -2.45 2.01 6.13
C ASP A 413 -1.55 3.21 6.54
N GLY A 414 -2.13 4.44 6.50
CA GLY A 414 -1.42 5.68 6.78
C GLY A 414 -0.49 6.18 5.65
N VAL A 415 -0.32 5.43 4.57
CA VAL A 415 0.51 5.80 3.43
C VAL A 415 -0.31 6.49 2.35
N ALA A 416 -0.06 7.77 2.11
CA ALA A 416 -0.72 8.51 1.03
C ALA A 416 -0.24 8.01 -0.35
N ILE A 417 -1.17 7.77 -1.27
CA ILE A 417 -0.95 7.35 -2.66
C ILE A 417 -1.57 8.41 -3.57
N ASP A 418 -0.80 8.95 -4.52
CA ASP A 418 -1.30 10.00 -5.43
C ASP A 418 -2.32 9.42 -6.40
N SER A 419 -2.05 8.26 -6.97
CA SER A 419 -3.00 7.53 -7.80
C SER A 419 -2.71 6.04 -7.86
N ALA A 420 -3.78 5.24 -7.94
CA ALA A 420 -3.71 3.81 -8.25
C ALA A 420 -4.79 3.47 -9.27
N ARG A 421 -4.43 2.72 -10.32
CA ARG A 421 -5.37 2.26 -11.35
C ARG A 421 -5.03 0.84 -11.75
N THR A 422 -6.07 0.00 -11.90
CA THR A 422 -5.91 -1.39 -12.32
C THR A 422 -7.19 -1.93 -12.96
N HIS A 423 -7.00 -2.84 -13.91
CA HIS A 423 -8.04 -3.81 -14.24
C HIS A 423 -7.91 -4.99 -13.27
N PHE A 424 -9.02 -5.59 -12.94
CA PHE A 424 -9.02 -6.78 -12.09
C PHE A 424 -9.96 -7.84 -12.64
N SER A 425 -9.65 -9.08 -12.35
CA SER A 425 -10.56 -10.21 -12.56
C SER A 425 -10.52 -11.15 -11.37
N TYR A 426 -11.67 -11.79 -11.11
CA TYR A 426 -11.81 -12.83 -10.09
C TYR A 426 -12.59 -13.99 -10.66
N SER A 427 -12.04 -15.17 -10.63
CA SER A 427 -12.69 -16.41 -11.05
C SER A 427 -11.99 -17.62 -10.42
N ASN A 428 -12.76 -18.64 -10.10
CA ASN A 428 -12.23 -19.87 -9.49
C ASN A 428 -11.36 -19.58 -8.25
N LEU A 429 -11.79 -18.66 -7.40
CA LEU A 429 -11.08 -18.20 -6.20
C LEU A 429 -9.75 -17.49 -6.47
N LEU A 430 -9.44 -17.15 -7.73
CA LEU A 430 -8.21 -16.49 -8.13
C LEU A 430 -8.47 -15.02 -8.47
N TRP A 431 -7.85 -14.11 -7.72
CA TRP A 431 -7.73 -12.68 -8.06
C TRP A 431 -6.57 -12.48 -9.04
N GLN A 432 -6.79 -11.69 -10.06
CA GLN A 432 -5.77 -11.27 -11.01
C GLN A 432 -5.83 -9.76 -11.23
N LEU A 433 -4.69 -9.10 -11.10
CA LEU A 433 -4.49 -7.68 -11.37
C LEU A 433 -3.35 -7.55 -12.41
N PRO A 434 -3.68 -7.49 -13.70
CA PRO A 434 -2.67 -7.56 -14.76
C PRO A 434 -1.83 -6.29 -14.92
N ASP A 435 -2.30 -5.15 -14.45
CA ASP A 435 -1.78 -3.83 -14.79
C ASP A 435 -1.93 -2.78 -13.69
N LEU A 436 -1.80 -3.18 -12.42
CA LEU A 436 -1.88 -2.25 -11.31
C LEU A 436 -0.75 -1.20 -11.40
N ALA A 437 -1.12 0.02 -11.73
CA ALA A 437 -0.22 1.17 -11.76
C ALA A 437 -0.41 2.01 -10.49
N VAL A 438 0.67 2.20 -9.73
CA VAL A 438 0.68 2.98 -8.49
C VAL A 438 1.67 4.13 -8.64
N VAL A 439 1.22 5.34 -8.30
CA VAL A 439 2.05 6.56 -8.28
C VAL A 439 2.02 7.14 -6.89
N LYS A 440 3.19 7.45 -6.34
CA LYS A 440 3.37 8.18 -5.10
C LYS A 440 4.63 9.04 -5.18
N SER A 441 4.49 10.36 -5.17
CA SER A 441 5.62 11.28 -5.29
C SER A 441 6.51 10.94 -6.50
N LYS A 442 7.73 10.50 -6.25
CA LYS A 442 8.67 10.05 -7.28
C LYS A 442 8.48 8.57 -7.67
N SER A 443 7.72 7.78 -6.88
CA SER A 443 7.49 6.36 -7.17
C SER A 443 6.50 6.19 -8.32
N ARG A 444 6.84 5.33 -9.25
CA ARG A 444 5.96 4.89 -10.35
C ARG A 444 6.12 3.40 -10.54
N LEU A 445 5.18 2.64 -10.01
CA LEU A 445 5.21 1.19 -10.02
C LEU A 445 4.12 0.64 -10.93
N LYS A 446 4.45 -0.40 -11.65
CA LYS A 446 3.53 -1.28 -12.35
C LYS A 446 3.62 -2.66 -11.73
N LEU A 447 2.51 -3.15 -11.24
CA LEU A 447 2.40 -4.47 -10.64
C LEU A 447 1.46 -5.31 -11.48
N SER A 448 1.83 -6.55 -11.72
CA SER A 448 0.97 -7.55 -12.34
C SER A 448 1.06 -8.84 -11.54
N GLY A 449 -0.07 -9.46 -11.30
CA GLY A 449 -0.07 -10.67 -10.48
C GLY A 449 -1.43 -11.06 -9.98
N GLY A 450 -1.47 -11.88 -8.96
CA GLY A 450 -2.70 -12.37 -8.39
C GLY A 450 -2.52 -13.09 -7.05
N GLU A 451 -3.66 -13.43 -6.46
CA GLU A 451 -3.78 -14.14 -5.19
C GLU A 451 -4.83 -15.24 -5.31
N ASP A 452 -4.53 -16.41 -4.81
CA ASP A 452 -5.46 -17.51 -4.66
C ASP A 452 -6.16 -17.43 -3.29
N ASP A 453 -7.46 -17.20 -3.30
CA ASP A 453 -8.26 -17.07 -2.07
C ASP A 453 -8.35 -18.38 -1.27
N ALA A 454 -8.16 -19.55 -1.90
CA ALA A 454 -8.22 -20.85 -1.24
C ALA A 454 -6.92 -21.16 -0.48
N THR A 455 -5.78 -21.00 -1.13
CA THR A 455 -4.46 -21.32 -0.57
C THR A 455 -3.79 -20.14 0.09
N LYS A 456 -4.24 -18.92 -0.25
CA LYS A 456 -3.63 -17.65 0.14
C LYS A 456 -2.24 -17.43 -0.48
N ASP A 457 -1.90 -18.19 -1.49
CA ASP A 457 -0.66 -18.00 -2.24
C ASP A 457 -0.82 -16.82 -3.18
N TYR A 458 0.23 -16.01 -3.29
CA TYR A 458 0.28 -14.86 -4.20
C TYR A 458 1.52 -14.88 -5.06
N HIS A 459 1.39 -14.27 -6.23
CA HIS A 459 2.51 -14.03 -7.16
C HIS A 459 2.36 -12.64 -7.78
N TRP A 460 3.40 -11.82 -7.67
CA TRP A 460 3.45 -10.47 -8.17
C TRP A 460 4.73 -10.21 -8.96
N HIS A 461 4.59 -9.61 -10.11
CA HIS A 461 5.68 -8.99 -10.85
C HIS A 461 5.60 -7.48 -10.65
N ILE A 462 6.65 -6.89 -10.05
CA ILE A 462 6.73 -5.48 -9.67
C ILE A 462 7.82 -4.82 -10.50
N ARG A 463 7.45 -3.84 -11.30
CA ARG A 463 8.37 -3.12 -12.17
C ARG A 463 8.19 -1.62 -12.04
N GLY A 464 9.30 -0.87 -12.04
CA GLY A 464 9.27 0.60 -12.07
C GLY A 464 10.29 1.25 -11.15
N ALA A 465 9.98 2.47 -10.75
CA ALA A 465 10.80 3.27 -9.86
C ALA A 465 10.10 3.40 -8.50
N LEU A 466 10.76 2.97 -7.44
CA LEU A 466 10.29 3.04 -6.06
C LEU A 466 11.10 4.09 -5.30
N ASP A 467 10.44 5.11 -4.77
CA ASP A 467 11.05 6.02 -3.83
C ASP A 467 11.29 5.28 -2.49
N PRO A 468 12.53 5.10 -2.08
CA PRO A 468 12.84 4.35 -0.87
C PRO A 468 12.19 4.93 0.39
N GLU A 469 11.92 6.22 0.46
CA GLU A 469 11.20 6.85 1.59
C GLU A 469 9.79 6.27 1.79
N VAL A 470 9.20 5.71 0.74
CA VAL A 470 7.93 4.98 0.85
C VAL A 470 8.11 3.68 1.62
N VAL A 471 9.23 2.97 1.43
CA VAL A 471 9.55 1.72 2.15
C VAL A 471 9.72 1.99 3.64
N ARG A 472 10.28 3.14 4.01
CA ARG A 472 10.47 3.54 5.41
C ARG A 472 9.18 3.52 6.23
N LEU A 473 8.04 3.84 5.61
CA LEU A 473 6.74 3.88 6.28
C LEU A 473 6.26 2.49 6.73
N PHE A 474 6.75 1.42 6.09
CA PHE A 474 6.43 0.03 6.43
C PHE A 474 7.44 -0.62 7.40
N LEU A 475 8.54 0.09 7.73
CA LEU A 475 9.56 -0.41 8.64
C LEU A 475 9.15 -0.15 10.08
N THR A 476 8.59 -1.14 10.74
CA THR A 476 8.15 -1.04 12.16
C THR A 476 9.26 -1.34 13.16
N ALA A 477 10.26 -2.15 12.78
CA ALA A 477 11.38 -2.50 13.65
C ALA A 477 12.41 -1.38 13.73
N SER A 478 12.76 -0.93 14.95
CA SER A 478 13.73 0.15 15.18
C SER A 478 15.11 -0.09 14.53
N ASN A 479 15.55 -1.33 14.43
CA ASN A 479 16.81 -1.70 13.77
C ASN A 479 16.72 -1.57 12.24
N ALA A 480 15.57 -1.89 11.65
CA ALA A 480 15.34 -1.72 10.22
C ALA A 480 15.30 -0.23 9.84
N VAL A 481 14.66 0.61 10.64
CA VAL A 481 14.63 2.07 10.46
C VAL A 481 16.04 2.64 10.52
N ARG A 482 16.86 2.27 11.53
CA ARG A 482 18.25 2.72 11.63
C ARG A 482 19.12 2.25 10.45
N GLY A 483 18.94 1.01 10.01
CA GLY A 483 19.64 0.51 8.81
C GLY A 483 19.31 1.33 7.56
N PHE A 484 18.05 1.73 7.43
CA PHE A 484 17.59 2.55 6.33
C PHE A 484 18.15 4.00 6.39
N GLU A 485 18.30 4.57 7.58
CA GLU A 485 18.86 5.92 7.79
C GLU A 485 20.35 6.05 7.41
N ILE A 486 21.08 4.94 7.34
CA ILE A 486 22.49 4.92 6.91
C ILE A 486 22.60 5.26 5.41
N ILE A 487 21.61 4.93 4.62
CA ILE A 487 21.59 5.15 3.17
C ILE A 487 20.74 6.37 2.85
N LYS A 488 21.32 7.35 2.19
CA LYS A 488 20.59 8.51 1.63
C LYS A 488 20.37 8.29 0.15
N PHE A 489 19.08 8.25 -0.22
CA PHE A 489 18.68 8.09 -1.60
C PHE A 489 18.39 9.45 -2.22
N THR A 490 18.92 9.71 -3.40
CA THR A 490 18.64 10.93 -4.17
C THR A 490 17.64 10.65 -5.28
N GLU A 491 17.76 9.48 -5.88
CA GLU A 491 16.91 9.00 -6.97
C GLU A 491 16.09 7.77 -6.52
N PRO A 492 14.94 7.54 -7.14
CA PRO A 492 14.15 6.34 -6.88
C PRO A 492 14.90 5.05 -7.28
N LEU A 493 14.71 4.00 -6.51
CA LEU A 493 15.20 2.66 -6.80
C LEU A 493 14.46 2.07 -8.00
N ALA A 494 15.16 1.78 -9.10
CA ALA A 494 14.59 1.04 -10.21
C ALA A 494 14.56 -0.46 -9.87
N LEU A 495 13.39 -1.09 -10.07
CA LEU A 495 13.21 -2.51 -9.76
C LEU A 495 12.39 -3.21 -10.86
N ASP A 496 12.72 -4.49 -11.05
CA ASP A 496 12.02 -5.43 -11.93
C ASP A 496 12.11 -6.79 -11.24
N VAL A 497 11.12 -7.09 -10.37
CA VAL A 497 11.18 -8.15 -9.37
C VAL A 497 9.90 -8.98 -9.38
N GLU A 498 10.06 -10.29 -9.38
CA GLU A 498 8.98 -11.23 -9.09
C GLU A 498 8.96 -11.56 -7.60
N VAL A 499 7.80 -11.47 -6.97
CA VAL A 499 7.59 -11.77 -5.57
C VAL A 499 6.46 -12.78 -5.45
N SER A 500 6.70 -13.86 -4.75
CA SER A 500 5.70 -14.88 -4.44
C SER A 500 5.76 -15.29 -2.98
N GLY A 501 4.67 -15.83 -2.48
CA GLY A 501 4.59 -16.22 -1.08
C GLY A 501 3.18 -16.60 -0.69
N ARG A 502 2.94 -16.66 0.62
CA ARG A 502 1.63 -16.87 1.20
C ARG A 502 1.30 -15.75 2.15
N LEU A 503 0.08 -15.21 2.07
CA LEU A 503 -0.39 -14.16 2.98
C LEU A 503 -0.28 -14.60 4.44
N TYR A 504 0.25 -13.71 5.28
CA TYR A 504 0.51 -13.91 6.71
C TYR A 504 1.62 -14.94 7.04
N ASP A 505 2.36 -15.45 6.03
CA ASP A 505 3.49 -16.35 6.20
C ASP A 505 4.75 -15.71 5.61
N TYR A 506 5.42 -14.87 6.40
CA TYR A 506 6.59 -14.09 5.97
C TYR A 506 7.81 -14.98 5.67
N ASP A 507 7.85 -16.20 6.20
CA ASP A 507 8.98 -17.12 5.99
C ASP A 507 8.92 -17.77 4.59
N ARG A 508 7.75 -17.72 3.92
CA ARG A 508 7.56 -18.24 2.56
C ARG A 508 7.72 -17.20 1.46
N ILE A 509 8.14 -15.99 1.82
CA ILE A 509 8.37 -14.97 0.80
C ILE A 509 9.57 -15.35 -0.05
N LEU A 510 9.37 -15.41 -1.36
CA LEU A 510 10.38 -15.55 -2.38
C LEU A 510 10.38 -14.29 -3.24
N ALA A 511 11.55 -13.71 -3.48
CA ALA A 511 11.66 -12.59 -4.41
C ALA A 511 12.90 -12.79 -5.30
N SER A 512 12.77 -12.56 -6.59
CA SER A 512 13.87 -12.64 -7.55
C SER A 512 13.70 -11.59 -8.64
N GLY A 513 14.81 -11.05 -9.15
CA GLY A 513 14.74 -10.06 -10.20
C GLY A 513 15.97 -9.18 -10.28
N ARG A 514 15.80 -7.92 -10.69
CA ARG A 514 16.86 -6.92 -10.85
C ARG A 514 16.52 -5.64 -10.12
N VAL A 515 17.56 -5.04 -9.55
CA VAL A 515 17.47 -3.72 -8.90
C VAL A 515 18.59 -2.83 -9.40
N ALA A 516 18.29 -1.54 -9.53
CA ALA A 516 19.29 -0.54 -9.86
C ALA A 516 19.05 0.72 -9.03
N LEU A 517 20.11 1.27 -8.49
CA LEU A 517 20.10 2.49 -7.67
C LEU A 517 21.15 3.45 -8.22
N THR A 518 20.80 4.72 -8.34
CA THR A 518 21.68 5.77 -8.85
C THR A 518 21.77 6.91 -7.85
N ASN A 519 22.94 7.56 -7.79
CA ASN A 519 23.19 8.76 -6.96
C ASN A 519 22.74 8.60 -5.51
N PHE A 520 23.36 7.67 -4.81
CA PHE A 520 23.08 7.43 -3.39
C PHE A 520 24.31 7.68 -2.51
N ALA A 521 24.12 7.83 -1.23
CA ALA A 521 25.20 7.95 -0.27
C ALA A 521 25.01 6.96 0.89
N VAL A 522 26.09 6.30 1.29
CA VAL A 522 26.13 5.43 2.46
C VAL A 522 26.97 6.10 3.53
N ARG A 523 26.41 6.40 4.69
CA ARG A 523 27.08 7.15 5.79
C ARG A 523 27.74 8.44 5.31
N GLY A 524 27.09 9.16 4.37
CA GLY A 524 27.61 10.41 3.80
C GLY A 524 28.66 10.25 2.70
N GLN A 525 29.09 9.02 2.36
CA GLN A 525 29.97 8.74 1.23
C GLN A 525 29.13 8.55 -0.05
N ALA A 526 29.37 9.33 -1.07
CA ALA A 526 28.63 9.32 -2.32
C ALA A 526 29.04 8.14 -3.22
N PHE A 527 28.06 7.46 -3.80
CA PHE A 527 28.23 6.43 -4.81
C PHE A 527 27.43 6.81 -6.06
N GLY A 528 27.88 6.41 -7.23
CA GLY A 528 27.22 6.72 -8.50
C GLY A 528 26.01 5.83 -8.75
N ASP A 529 26.26 4.66 -9.27
CA ASP A 529 25.22 3.68 -9.60
C ASP A 529 25.58 2.28 -9.12
N VAL A 530 24.56 1.51 -8.83
CA VAL A 530 24.66 0.08 -8.56
C VAL A 530 23.55 -0.67 -9.26
N VAL A 531 23.90 -1.76 -9.95
CA VAL A 531 22.94 -2.68 -10.58
C VAL A 531 23.24 -4.09 -10.09
N SER A 532 22.19 -4.83 -9.74
CA SER A 532 22.33 -6.22 -9.31
C SER A 532 21.09 -7.03 -9.65
N ALA A 533 21.28 -8.31 -9.95
CA ALA A 533 20.21 -9.27 -9.75
C ALA A 533 20.06 -9.56 -8.26
N LEU A 534 18.82 -9.80 -7.81
CA LEU A 534 18.55 -10.18 -6.42
C LEU A 534 17.78 -11.49 -6.34
N ASN A 535 18.00 -12.18 -5.25
CA ASN A 535 17.23 -13.35 -4.85
C ASN A 535 16.99 -13.29 -3.33
N TYR A 536 15.75 -13.48 -2.93
CA TYR A 536 15.37 -13.50 -1.50
C TYR A 536 14.60 -14.78 -1.21
N THR A 537 15.10 -15.56 -0.28
CA THR A 537 14.49 -16.81 0.19
C THR A 537 14.90 -17.10 1.63
N ASN A 538 13.99 -17.65 2.43
CA ASN A 538 14.28 -18.07 3.81
C ASN A 538 14.99 -17.00 4.64
N ARG A 539 14.60 -15.73 4.49
CA ARG A 539 15.20 -14.56 5.16
C ARG A 539 16.68 -14.34 4.80
N VAL A 540 17.10 -14.80 3.62
CA VAL A 540 18.41 -14.51 3.03
C VAL A 540 18.22 -13.72 1.76
N LEU A 541 18.81 -12.53 1.69
CA LEU A 541 18.84 -11.67 0.52
C LEU A 541 20.19 -11.76 -0.16
N GLU A 542 20.21 -12.22 -1.40
CA GLU A 542 21.40 -12.34 -2.22
C GLU A 542 21.37 -11.32 -3.35
N PHE A 543 22.43 -10.56 -3.49
CA PHE A 543 22.70 -9.75 -4.66
C PHE A 543 23.70 -10.52 -5.54
N LEU A 544 23.28 -10.85 -6.75
CA LEU A 544 24.06 -11.65 -7.70
C LEU A 544 24.69 -10.73 -8.74
N ASN A 545 25.99 -10.89 -8.94
CA ASN A 545 26.80 -10.09 -9.86
C ASN A 545 26.55 -8.57 -9.70
N PRO A 546 26.59 -8.03 -8.46
CA PRO A 546 26.44 -6.61 -8.27
C PRO A 546 27.57 -5.85 -8.96
N LEU A 547 27.20 -4.78 -9.66
CA LEU A 547 28.13 -3.87 -10.32
C LEU A 547 27.83 -2.46 -9.85
N ALA A 548 28.79 -1.83 -9.21
CA ALA A 548 28.69 -0.46 -8.73
C ALA A 548 29.79 0.42 -9.34
N HIS A 549 29.45 1.66 -9.67
CA HIS A 549 30.39 2.64 -10.18
C HIS A 549 30.39 3.91 -9.31
N THR A 550 31.53 4.54 -9.19
CA THR A 550 31.70 5.86 -8.61
C THR A 550 32.68 6.64 -9.49
N GLY A 551 32.16 7.42 -10.42
CA GLY A 551 32.97 8.04 -11.48
C GLY A 551 33.61 6.97 -12.37
N ALA A 552 34.96 6.97 -12.47
CA ALA A 552 35.72 5.96 -13.21
C ALA A 552 36.01 4.68 -12.40
N GLN A 553 35.66 4.66 -11.11
CA GLN A 553 35.95 3.55 -10.22
C GLN A 553 34.81 2.52 -10.25
N MET A 554 35.17 1.25 -10.16
CA MET A 554 34.24 0.12 -10.27
C MET A 554 34.37 -0.83 -9.08
N MET A 555 33.24 -1.32 -8.60
CA MET A 555 33.15 -2.39 -7.60
C MET A 555 32.20 -3.48 -8.12
N THR A 556 32.65 -4.73 -8.07
CA THR A 556 31.87 -5.91 -8.48
C THR A 556 32.03 -7.02 -7.46
N ALA A 557 31.11 -7.97 -7.47
CA ALA A 557 31.26 -9.24 -6.76
C ALA A 557 30.51 -10.34 -7.51
N ASP A 558 30.86 -11.59 -7.28
CA ASP A 558 30.00 -12.69 -7.75
C ASP A 558 28.69 -12.69 -6.96
N LYS A 559 28.79 -12.46 -5.65
CA LYS A 559 27.65 -12.46 -4.75
C LYS A 559 27.91 -11.63 -3.49
N VAL A 560 26.87 -10.89 -3.08
CA VAL A 560 26.78 -10.27 -1.74
C VAL A 560 25.52 -10.81 -1.09
N THR A 561 25.68 -11.48 0.07
CA THR A 561 24.58 -12.12 0.81
C THR A 561 24.32 -11.39 2.11
N LEU A 562 23.07 -11.00 2.36
CA LEU A 562 22.59 -10.53 3.64
C LEU A 562 21.77 -11.66 4.29
N ASP A 563 22.37 -12.36 5.24
CA ASP A 563 21.69 -13.43 5.98
C ASP A 563 21.09 -12.83 7.28
N PHE A 564 19.78 -12.66 7.29
CA PHE A 564 19.06 -12.11 8.44
C PHE A 564 18.92 -13.13 9.59
N ASN A 565 19.09 -14.43 9.32
CA ASN A 565 19.08 -15.48 10.36
C ASN A 565 20.40 -15.50 11.09
N ALA A 566 21.52 -15.59 10.35
CA ALA A 566 22.87 -15.55 10.90
C ALA A 566 23.30 -14.12 11.29
N ARG A 567 22.60 -13.08 10.80
CA ARG A 567 22.93 -11.66 10.97
C ARG A 567 24.31 -11.31 10.40
N LEU A 568 24.61 -11.83 9.23
CA LEU A 568 25.89 -11.65 8.52
C LEU A 568 25.69 -11.02 7.14
N ILE A 569 26.68 -10.26 6.69
CA ILE A 569 26.85 -9.83 5.31
C ILE A 569 28.09 -10.56 4.77
N CYS A 570 27.92 -11.38 3.74
CA CYS A 570 28.98 -12.14 3.11
C CYS A 570 29.33 -11.57 1.73
N PHE A 571 30.60 -11.48 1.43
CA PHE A 571 31.16 -11.04 0.15
C PHE A 571 31.87 -12.20 -0.51
N THR A 572 31.54 -12.52 -1.75
CA THR A 572 32.15 -13.59 -2.52
C THR A 572 32.75 -13.03 -3.79
N ASN A 573 34.08 -13.21 -3.97
CA ASN A 573 34.84 -12.73 -5.12
C ASN A 573 34.59 -11.26 -5.45
N GLY A 574 34.55 -10.41 -4.39
CA GLY A 574 34.49 -8.96 -4.57
C GLY A 574 35.74 -8.45 -5.29
N PHE A 575 35.56 -7.49 -6.18
CA PHE A 575 36.61 -6.81 -6.91
C PHE A 575 36.36 -5.31 -6.87
N SER A 576 37.35 -4.51 -6.52
CA SER A 576 37.19 -3.08 -6.37
C SER A 576 38.40 -2.34 -6.93
N THR A 577 38.11 -1.30 -7.71
CA THR A 577 39.07 -0.25 -8.09
C THR A 577 38.73 1.07 -7.41
N ALA A 578 37.88 1.05 -6.39
CA ALA A 578 37.44 2.23 -5.64
C ALA A 578 38.50 2.64 -4.61
N ASP A 579 38.52 3.94 -4.28
CA ASP A 579 39.30 4.49 -3.18
C ASP A 579 38.91 3.82 -1.86
N PRO A 580 39.83 3.17 -1.14
CA PRO A 580 39.57 2.48 0.10
C PRO A 580 38.99 3.35 1.21
N GLU A 581 39.33 4.63 1.29
CA GLU A 581 38.92 5.51 2.39
C GLU A 581 37.40 5.78 2.40
N PRO A 582 36.77 6.24 1.31
CA PRO A 582 35.32 6.38 1.24
C PRO A 582 34.58 5.06 1.47
N VAL A 583 35.10 3.94 0.91
CA VAL A 583 34.50 2.62 1.10
C VAL A 583 34.56 2.20 2.57
N ALA A 584 35.70 2.37 3.22
CA ALA A 584 35.87 2.04 4.65
C ALA A 584 34.95 2.89 5.55
N ARG A 585 34.80 4.19 5.26
CA ARG A 585 33.86 5.07 5.97
C ARG A 585 32.40 4.66 5.73
N ALA A 586 32.06 4.20 4.54
CA ALA A 586 30.73 3.68 4.22
C ALA A 586 30.42 2.38 4.97
N ILE A 587 31.40 1.48 5.15
CA ILE A 587 31.26 0.27 5.97
C ILE A 587 30.99 0.62 7.43
N GLY A 588 31.76 1.54 8.02
CA GLY A 588 31.51 1.94 9.40
C GLY A 588 32.50 2.96 9.95
N PRO A 589 32.15 3.68 11.02
CA PRO A 589 33.01 4.73 11.59
C PRO A 589 34.30 4.18 12.24
N LYS A 590 34.29 2.94 12.72
CA LYS A 590 35.51 2.28 13.20
C LYS A 590 36.45 1.94 12.05
N THR A 591 35.91 1.29 11.01
CA THR A 591 36.67 0.95 9.81
C THR A 591 37.29 2.20 9.16
N GLY A 592 36.52 3.29 9.07
CA GLY A 592 37.02 4.57 8.57
C GLY A 592 38.18 5.12 9.37
N ARG A 593 38.12 5.10 10.71
CA ARG A 593 39.23 5.58 11.56
C ARG A 593 40.47 4.71 11.45
N VAL A 594 40.33 3.40 11.25
CA VAL A 594 41.48 2.50 11.06
C VAL A 594 42.19 2.79 9.74
N VAL A 595 41.46 3.13 8.69
CA VAL A 595 42.00 3.38 7.35
C VAL A 595 42.49 4.83 7.20
N GLU A 596 42.00 5.77 7.99
CA GLU A 596 42.33 7.23 7.89
C GLU A 596 43.82 7.57 7.84
N PRO A 597 44.75 6.93 8.60
CA PRO A 597 46.17 7.18 8.50
C PRO A 597 46.84 6.68 7.20
N TYR A 598 46.13 5.90 6.40
CA TYR A 598 46.62 5.20 5.23
C TYR A 598 46.03 5.82 3.98
N HIS A 599 46.85 6.61 3.24
CA HIS A 599 46.41 7.32 2.06
C HIS A 599 46.90 6.66 0.77
N PHE A 600 45.96 6.23 -0.06
CA PHE A 600 46.27 5.87 -1.43
C PHE A 600 46.17 7.11 -2.33
N LEU A 601 47.25 7.47 -3.02
CA LEU A 601 47.26 8.60 -3.96
C LEU A 601 46.52 8.28 -5.27
N GLN A 602 46.35 7.02 -5.55
CA GLN A 602 45.51 6.44 -6.61
C GLN A 602 44.80 5.17 -6.07
N PRO A 603 43.59 4.90 -6.50
CA PRO A 603 42.89 3.69 -6.04
C PRO A 603 43.62 2.40 -6.41
N PRO A 604 43.85 1.48 -5.47
CA PRO A 604 44.40 0.17 -5.77
C PRO A 604 43.32 -0.76 -6.35
N THR A 605 43.74 -1.83 -7.02
CA THR A 605 42.84 -2.91 -7.40
C THR A 605 42.85 -3.97 -6.31
N VAL A 606 41.68 -4.23 -5.71
CA VAL A 606 41.57 -5.11 -4.54
C VAL A 606 40.52 -6.20 -4.79
N ARG A 607 40.83 -7.42 -4.39
CA ARG A 607 39.86 -8.52 -4.26
C ARG A 607 39.40 -8.61 -2.81
N VAL A 608 38.07 -8.80 -2.60
CA VAL A 608 37.46 -8.82 -1.27
C VAL A 608 36.66 -10.12 -1.10
N ASN A 609 36.92 -10.83 -0.01
CA ASN A 609 36.15 -12.01 0.38
C ASN A 609 35.93 -12.03 1.88
N GLY A 610 34.83 -12.65 2.32
CA GLY A 610 34.59 -12.87 3.74
C GLY A 610 33.22 -12.39 4.19
N GLN A 611 33.12 -12.10 5.48
CA GLN A 611 31.83 -11.75 6.12
C GLN A 611 32.02 -10.69 7.20
N VAL A 612 30.92 -9.93 7.43
CA VAL A 612 30.83 -8.96 8.53
C VAL A 612 29.47 -9.10 9.23
N PRO A 613 29.38 -8.86 10.53
CA PRO A 613 28.13 -8.82 11.26
C PRO A 613 27.20 -7.72 10.74
N LEU A 614 25.93 -8.05 10.53
CA LEU A 614 24.91 -7.10 10.04
C LEU A 614 24.71 -5.92 11.02
N HIS A 615 24.85 -6.16 12.32
CA HIS A 615 24.70 -5.15 13.37
C HIS A 615 25.91 -4.21 13.49
N ASP A 616 27.09 -4.58 12.97
CA ASP A 616 28.26 -3.69 12.95
C ASP A 616 28.04 -2.47 12.05
N MET A 617 27.18 -2.59 11.04
CA MET A 617 26.75 -1.45 10.23
C MET A 617 26.07 -0.36 11.06
N ASN A 618 25.58 -0.65 12.25
CA ASN A 618 24.96 0.29 13.17
C ASN A 618 25.90 0.88 14.22
N GLY A 619 27.22 0.65 14.13
CA GLY A 619 28.20 1.10 15.10
C GLY A 619 28.19 0.33 16.42
N GLY A 620 27.72 -0.91 16.41
CA GLY A 620 27.75 -1.83 17.55
C GLY A 620 29.18 -2.20 17.95
N ARG A 621 29.36 -2.66 19.19
CA ARG A 621 30.66 -3.04 19.75
C ARG A 621 31.19 -4.40 19.26
N ASP A 622 30.35 -5.19 18.61
CA ASP A 622 30.65 -6.61 18.35
C ASP A 622 31.07 -6.83 16.89
N THR A 623 32.37 -6.77 16.66
CA THR A 623 33.03 -7.21 15.41
C THR A 623 33.64 -8.60 15.55
N ALA A 624 33.29 -9.36 16.60
CA ALA A 624 33.88 -10.67 16.91
C ALA A 624 33.69 -11.69 15.76
N ASP A 625 32.56 -11.57 15.01
CA ASP A 625 32.26 -12.48 13.88
C ASP A 625 32.72 -11.93 12.52
N ALA A 626 33.44 -10.81 12.50
CA ALA A 626 33.97 -10.25 11.26
C ALA A 626 35.17 -11.07 10.78
N ASP A 627 35.15 -11.46 9.52
CA ASP A 627 36.22 -12.16 8.81
C ASP A 627 36.27 -11.64 7.38
N LEU A 628 37.08 -10.60 7.12
CA LEU A 628 37.22 -9.95 5.82
C LEU A 628 38.67 -10.04 5.35
N ARG A 629 38.86 -10.54 4.16
CA ARG A 629 40.12 -10.62 3.47
C ARG A 629 40.13 -9.71 2.25
N PHE A 630 41.15 -8.84 2.17
CA PHE A 630 41.43 -7.94 1.07
C PHE A 630 42.79 -8.31 0.47
N ASP A 631 42.80 -8.75 -0.77
CA ASP A 631 44.03 -9.02 -1.53
C ASP A 631 44.25 -7.86 -2.52
N ILE A 632 45.31 -7.05 -2.32
CA ILE A 632 45.71 -6.01 -3.26
C ILE A 632 46.39 -6.67 -4.44
N ILE A 633 45.69 -6.73 -5.58
CA ILE A 633 46.13 -7.41 -6.81
C ILE A 633 47.04 -6.50 -7.62
N GLN A 634 46.64 -5.24 -7.75
CA GLN A 634 47.41 -4.22 -8.40
C GLN A 634 47.64 -3.08 -7.40
N GLY A 635 48.90 -2.84 -7.07
CA GLY A 635 49.28 -1.81 -6.14
C GLY A 635 49.13 -0.41 -6.70
N ALA A 636 49.09 0.54 -5.77
CA ALA A 636 48.99 1.96 -6.08
C ALA A 636 49.99 2.76 -5.22
N PRO A 637 50.30 4.02 -5.60
CA PRO A 637 51.04 4.92 -4.74
C PRO A 637 50.33 5.10 -3.40
N PHE A 638 51.10 4.90 -2.33
CA PHE A 638 50.59 4.86 -0.97
C PHE A 638 51.44 5.71 -0.04
N GLU A 639 50.80 6.42 0.87
CA GLU A 639 51.45 7.25 1.88
C GLU A 639 50.94 6.85 3.27
N TRP A 640 51.88 6.59 4.17
CA TRP A 640 51.64 6.37 5.59
C TRP A 640 52.49 7.28 6.43
N MET A 641 51.88 8.17 7.18
CA MET A 641 52.55 9.28 7.86
C MET A 641 53.45 10.10 6.87
N LYS A 642 54.78 9.93 6.89
CA LYS A 642 55.73 10.56 5.97
C LYS A 642 56.36 9.58 4.97
N PHE A 643 56.07 8.30 5.11
CA PHE A 643 56.60 7.27 4.22
C PHE A 643 55.74 7.15 2.95
N LYS A 644 56.43 7.10 1.83
CA LYS A 644 55.80 6.98 0.52
C LYS A 644 56.27 5.72 -0.20
N THR A 645 55.34 5.07 -0.88
CA THR A 645 55.63 3.95 -1.78
C THR A 645 54.99 4.21 -3.14
N THR A 646 55.60 3.76 -4.21
CA THR A 646 55.04 3.89 -5.56
C THR A 646 54.07 2.74 -5.92
N ASN A 647 54.19 1.59 -5.27
CA ASN A 647 53.40 0.43 -5.51
C ASN A 647 53.40 -0.43 -4.24
N ILE A 648 52.24 -0.60 -3.60
CA ILE A 648 52.08 -1.50 -2.45
C ILE A 648 51.12 -2.59 -2.78
N VAL A 649 51.50 -3.87 -2.52
CA VAL A 649 50.67 -5.06 -2.65
C VAL A 649 50.72 -5.84 -1.35
N GLY A 650 49.71 -6.67 -1.11
CA GLY A 650 49.65 -7.49 0.09
C GLY A 650 48.24 -8.00 0.38
N THR A 651 48.12 -8.78 1.42
CA THR A 651 46.85 -9.26 1.93
C THR A 651 46.54 -8.60 3.27
N ILE A 652 45.39 -8.01 3.42
CA ILE A 652 44.84 -7.47 4.64
C ILE A 652 43.72 -8.40 5.08
N HIS A 653 43.84 -8.96 6.26
CA HIS A 653 42.86 -9.87 6.84
C HIS A 653 42.35 -9.31 8.17
N TRP A 654 41.11 -8.93 8.20
CA TRP A 654 40.40 -8.53 9.42
C TRP A 654 39.65 -9.73 9.98
N GLN A 655 40.09 -10.25 11.12
CA GLN A 655 39.48 -11.41 11.75
C GLN A 655 39.39 -11.22 13.25
N ASN A 656 38.21 -11.44 13.86
CA ASN A 656 38.03 -11.42 15.31
C ASN A 656 38.63 -10.19 16.00
N GLN A 657 38.41 -9.00 15.46
CA GLN A 657 38.98 -7.74 15.94
C GLN A 657 40.51 -7.64 15.81
N SER A 658 41.13 -8.48 15.04
CA SER A 658 42.54 -8.38 14.66
C SER A 658 42.69 -7.98 13.20
N LEU A 659 43.61 -7.05 12.89
CA LEU A 659 43.99 -6.69 11.53
C LEU A 659 45.36 -7.31 11.24
N ILE A 660 45.37 -8.26 10.32
CA ILE A 660 46.57 -9.01 9.96
C ILE A 660 46.97 -8.62 8.55
N LEU A 661 48.18 -8.08 8.39
CA LEU A 661 48.77 -7.78 7.09
C LEU A 661 49.85 -8.82 6.80
N THR A 662 49.69 -9.51 5.67
CA THR A 662 50.67 -10.52 5.22
C THR A 662 51.06 -10.29 3.79
N ASN A 663 52.23 -10.82 3.44
CA ASN A 663 52.80 -10.70 2.07
C ASN A 663 52.88 -9.26 1.56
N VAL A 664 53.02 -8.32 2.48
CA VAL A 664 53.16 -6.90 2.10
C VAL A 664 54.48 -6.72 1.35
N ALA A 665 54.39 -6.21 0.14
CA ALA A 665 55.53 -5.83 -0.68
C ALA A 665 55.27 -4.48 -1.32
N ALA A 666 56.32 -3.64 -1.34
CA ALA A 666 56.22 -2.29 -1.87
C ALA A 666 57.48 -1.86 -2.57
N ALA A 667 57.36 -1.09 -3.62
CA ALA A 667 58.49 -0.31 -4.13
C ALA A 667 58.70 0.89 -3.24
N PHE A 668 59.88 0.97 -2.57
CA PHE A 668 60.13 1.88 -1.49
C PHE A 668 61.40 2.67 -1.74
N TYR A 669 61.26 3.97 -2.06
CA TYR A 669 62.35 4.92 -2.35
C TYR A 669 63.43 4.34 -3.28
N GLY A 670 63.07 3.80 -4.45
CA GLY A 670 63.98 3.21 -5.44
C GLY A 670 64.45 1.81 -5.15
N GLY A 671 64.13 1.29 -3.96
CA GLY A 671 64.35 -0.11 -3.55
C GLY A 671 63.03 -0.87 -3.34
N ASN A 672 63.08 -1.97 -2.61
CA ASN A 672 61.96 -2.82 -2.28
C ASN A 672 61.83 -2.95 -0.78
N GLY A 673 60.55 -2.94 -0.31
CA GLY A 673 60.19 -3.27 1.06
C GLY A 673 59.27 -4.47 1.07
N ASN A 674 59.41 -5.33 2.06
CA ASN A 674 58.45 -6.37 2.37
C ASN A 674 58.25 -6.50 3.88
N GLY A 675 57.06 -7.03 4.27
CA GLY A 675 56.80 -7.16 5.69
C GLY A 675 55.45 -7.85 6.01
N PHE A 676 55.24 -7.90 7.30
CA PHE A 676 53.93 -8.29 7.87
C PHE A 676 53.62 -7.42 9.08
N ALA A 677 52.33 -7.32 9.46
CA ALA A 677 51.90 -6.65 10.68
C ALA A 677 50.65 -7.37 11.25
N ASN A 678 50.52 -7.33 12.55
CA ASN A 678 49.32 -7.79 13.25
C ASN A 678 48.93 -6.75 14.30
N PHE A 679 47.71 -6.27 14.23
CA PHE A 679 47.11 -5.34 15.17
C PHE A 679 45.96 -6.01 15.89
N ASP A 680 45.93 -6.01 17.21
CA ASP A 680 44.90 -6.57 18.05
C ASP A 680 44.09 -5.47 18.74
N PHE A 681 42.83 -5.31 18.34
CA PHE A 681 41.91 -4.30 18.88
C PHE A 681 41.04 -4.81 20.03
N ARG A 682 41.30 -6.02 20.55
CA ARG A 682 40.55 -6.61 21.69
C ARG A 682 40.99 -6.00 23.05
N ALA A 683 42.01 -5.20 23.06
CA ALA A 683 42.48 -4.55 24.27
C ALA A 683 41.38 -3.70 24.93
N PRO A 684 41.32 -3.67 26.28
CA PRO A 684 40.24 -2.98 27.02
C PRO A 684 40.25 -1.47 26.88
N HIS A 685 41.19 -0.94 26.14
CA HIS A 685 41.41 0.50 25.92
C HIS A 685 41.23 0.88 24.45
N GLU A 686 40.97 2.14 24.16
CA GLU A 686 41.01 2.66 22.79
C GLU A 686 42.42 2.59 22.24
N GLY A 687 42.66 1.80 21.16
CA GLY A 687 43.93 1.53 20.54
C GLY A 687 44.09 0.08 20.12
N ALA A 688 45.30 -0.29 19.71
CA ALA A 688 45.63 -1.66 19.36
C ALA A 688 47.03 -2.02 19.90
N ASP A 689 47.12 -3.25 20.41
CA ASP A 689 48.42 -3.88 20.59
C ASP A 689 48.90 -4.39 19.23
N TYR A 690 50.16 -4.17 18.87
CA TYR A 690 50.58 -4.56 17.54
C TYR A 690 52.03 -5.06 17.52
N GLN A 691 52.30 -5.90 16.53
CA GLN A 691 53.61 -6.39 16.14
C GLN A 691 53.79 -6.28 14.65
N PHE A 692 55.00 -5.99 14.21
CA PHE A 692 55.31 -5.99 12.79
C PHE A 692 56.74 -6.35 12.49
N ALA A 693 56.99 -6.84 11.29
CA ALA A 693 58.34 -6.94 10.74
C ALA A 693 58.39 -6.35 9.35
N VAL A 694 59.38 -5.54 9.10
CA VAL A 694 59.65 -4.93 7.80
C VAL A 694 61.10 -5.17 7.41
N SER A 695 61.33 -5.56 6.18
CA SER A 695 62.64 -5.69 5.55
C SER A 695 62.70 -4.81 4.32
N VAL A 696 63.80 -4.08 4.17
CA VAL A 696 64.03 -3.19 3.02
C VAL A 696 65.34 -3.50 2.35
N THR A 697 65.39 -3.35 1.03
CA THR A 697 66.58 -3.60 0.21
C THR A 697 66.74 -2.55 -0.85
N ASN A 698 67.97 -2.08 -1.08
CA ASN A 698 68.34 -1.09 -2.10
C ASN A 698 67.55 0.23 -1.98
N VAL A 699 67.24 0.66 -0.78
CA VAL A 699 66.49 1.91 -0.55
C VAL A 699 67.42 3.12 -0.68
N ASN A 700 67.06 4.09 -1.48
CA ASN A 700 67.80 5.33 -1.63
C ASN A 700 67.64 6.19 -0.37
N LEU A 701 68.72 6.33 0.41
CA LEU A 701 68.69 7.04 1.68
C LEU A 701 68.41 8.54 1.53
N HIS A 702 68.84 9.17 0.43
CA HIS A 702 68.62 10.60 0.16
C HIS A 702 67.09 10.86 0.01
N SER A 703 66.45 10.09 -0.82
CA SER A 703 64.99 10.21 -1.03
C SER A 703 64.21 9.94 0.25
N LEU A 704 64.56 8.93 1.03
CA LEU A 704 63.96 8.60 2.30
C LEU A 704 64.12 9.71 3.33
N ALA A 705 65.37 10.26 3.43
CA ALA A 705 65.70 11.32 4.38
C ALA A 705 65.00 12.65 4.02
N ALA A 706 64.87 12.97 2.74
CA ALA A 706 64.15 14.16 2.26
C ALA A 706 62.68 14.18 2.77
N ASP A 707 62.01 13.05 2.76
CA ASP A 707 60.64 12.96 3.27
C ASP A 707 60.54 12.93 4.81
N LEU A 708 61.52 12.26 5.49
CA LEU A 708 61.48 12.13 6.96
C LEU A 708 61.99 13.36 7.71
N SER A 709 63.03 14.03 7.22
CA SER A 709 63.75 15.06 7.96
C SER A 709 63.70 16.45 7.31
N SER A 710 64.33 16.63 6.16
CA SER A 710 64.38 17.89 5.41
C SER A 710 64.78 17.63 3.96
N PRO A 711 64.18 18.37 3.01
CA PRO A 711 64.59 18.31 1.60
C PRO A 711 66.02 18.73 1.35
N ALA A 712 66.60 19.45 2.29
CA ALA A 712 68.04 19.90 2.22
C ALA A 712 69.03 18.89 2.80
N SER A 713 68.61 17.68 3.15
CA SER A 713 69.48 16.64 3.65
C SER A 713 70.43 16.16 2.52
N HIS A 714 71.72 16.15 2.80
CA HIS A 714 72.74 15.61 1.89
C HIS A 714 73.10 14.14 2.17
N LEU A 715 72.21 13.44 2.93
CA LEU A 715 72.34 12.00 3.19
C LEU A 715 72.28 11.24 1.88
N GLU A 716 73.27 10.46 1.62
CA GLU A 716 73.40 9.63 0.43
C GLU A 716 73.65 8.17 0.82
N GLY A 717 73.41 7.24 -0.10
CA GLY A 717 73.69 5.81 0.07
C GLY A 717 72.49 4.93 -0.15
N THR A 718 72.78 3.65 -0.16
CA THR A 718 71.76 2.59 -0.34
C THR A 718 71.58 1.84 0.96
N LEU A 719 70.37 1.89 1.48
CA LEU A 719 69.99 1.22 2.73
C LEU A 719 69.34 -0.12 2.50
N ALA A 720 69.77 -1.13 3.26
CA ALA A 720 69.11 -2.43 3.41
C ALA A 720 69.02 -2.74 4.91
N GLY A 721 67.91 -3.38 5.32
CA GLY A 721 67.74 -3.74 6.73
C GLY A 721 66.44 -4.43 7.04
N ARG A 722 66.37 -4.83 8.31
CA ARG A 722 65.16 -5.43 8.87
C ARG A 722 64.87 -4.86 10.25
N LEU A 723 63.63 -4.50 10.48
CA LEU A 723 63.09 -4.10 11.78
C LEU A 723 61.99 -5.07 12.18
N VAL A 724 62.03 -5.61 13.37
CA VAL A 724 61.00 -6.46 13.99
C VAL A 724 60.61 -5.77 15.30
N VAL A 725 59.35 -5.41 15.40
CA VAL A 725 58.71 -4.96 16.62
C VAL A 725 57.82 -6.14 17.08
N THR A 726 58.12 -6.65 18.27
CA THR A 726 57.49 -7.85 18.81
C THR A 726 56.31 -7.53 19.69
N ASP A 727 56.29 -6.35 20.29
CA ASP A 727 55.26 -5.82 21.13
C ASP A 727 55.23 -4.29 21.09
N ALA A 728 54.04 -3.73 20.96
CA ALA A 728 53.84 -2.26 20.92
C ALA A 728 52.35 -1.93 21.15
N ASP A 729 52.09 -0.82 21.84
CA ASP A 729 50.77 -0.18 21.99
C ASP A 729 50.68 1.05 21.09
N SER A 730 49.62 1.15 20.31
CA SER A 730 49.40 2.23 19.32
C SER A 730 49.28 3.62 19.95
N ARG A 731 49.07 3.75 21.25
CA ARG A 731 48.96 5.01 22.00
C ARG A 731 50.24 5.48 22.62
N ASP A 732 51.16 4.53 22.88
CA ASP A 732 52.45 4.86 23.53
C ASP A 732 53.62 4.13 22.84
N TRP A 733 54.28 4.81 21.98
CA TRP A 733 55.49 4.30 21.30
C TRP A 733 56.67 3.97 22.22
N ARG A 734 56.58 4.34 23.51
CA ARG A 734 57.58 3.92 24.52
C ARG A 734 57.41 2.43 24.89
N THR A 735 56.36 1.80 24.45
CA THR A 735 56.11 0.36 24.63
C THR A 735 56.80 -0.51 23.59
N TRP A 736 57.49 0.07 22.62
CA TRP A 736 58.11 -0.69 21.55
C TRP A 736 59.19 -1.60 22.12
N ASP A 737 59.01 -2.88 21.92
CA ASP A 737 59.98 -3.94 22.13
C ASP A 737 60.28 -4.64 20.78
N GLY A 738 61.59 -4.92 20.51
CA GLY A 738 61.93 -5.48 19.22
C GLY A 738 63.43 -5.55 18.98
N PHE A 739 63.81 -5.82 17.75
CA PHE A 739 65.17 -5.91 17.29
C PHE A 739 65.28 -5.63 15.79
N GLY A 740 66.49 -5.36 15.33
CA GLY A 740 66.72 -5.15 13.91
C GLY A 740 68.18 -5.14 13.53
N HIS A 741 68.41 -5.02 12.23
CA HIS A 741 69.69 -4.72 11.65
C HIS A 741 69.54 -3.75 10.46
N ALA A 742 70.50 -2.96 10.23
CA ALA A 742 70.62 -2.06 9.08
C ALA A 742 71.98 -2.11 8.47
N ASN A 743 72.04 -2.10 7.14
CA ASN A 743 73.26 -2.04 6.34
C ASN A 743 73.14 -0.87 5.37
N LEU A 744 74.20 -0.09 5.25
CA LEU A 744 74.28 1.04 4.32
C LEU A 744 75.52 0.84 3.42
N HIS A 745 75.37 1.06 2.12
CA HIS A 745 76.48 1.10 1.16
C HIS A 745 76.62 2.49 0.52
N ASP A 746 77.81 2.91 0.20
CA ASP A 746 78.16 4.20 -0.44
C ASP A 746 77.43 5.40 0.23
N GLY A 747 77.49 5.42 1.56
CA GLY A 747 76.75 6.40 2.35
C GLY A 747 77.59 7.72 2.63
N LEU A 748 76.94 8.89 2.50
CA LEU A 748 77.39 10.16 3.09
C LEU A 748 76.55 10.44 4.33
N LEU A 749 77.04 10.07 5.51
CA LEU A 749 76.23 10.07 6.78
C LEU A 749 76.57 11.31 7.66
N TRP A 750 77.48 12.23 7.21
CA TRP A 750 77.91 13.35 8.02
C TRP A 750 76.84 14.39 8.31
N ASP A 751 75.80 14.46 7.52
CA ASP A 751 74.64 15.30 7.76
C ASP A 751 73.76 14.84 8.96
N ILE A 752 73.93 13.61 9.39
CA ILE A 752 73.32 13.19 10.65
C ILE A 752 74.11 13.76 11.78
N PRO A 753 73.63 14.66 12.63
CA PRO A 753 74.40 15.42 13.59
C PRO A 753 75.19 14.50 14.54
N ILE A 754 74.68 13.33 14.91
CA ILE A 754 75.41 12.40 15.77
C ILE A 754 76.70 11.85 15.12
N PHE A 755 76.74 11.77 13.81
CA PHE A 755 77.94 11.38 13.06
C PHE A 755 78.78 12.63 12.66
N GLY A 756 78.05 13.66 12.23
CA GLY A 756 78.68 14.91 11.77
C GLY A 756 79.44 15.68 12.84
N ILE A 757 79.12 15.49 14.13
CA ILE A 757 79.86 16.16 15.23
C ILE A 757 81.35 15.79 15.28
N LEU A 758 81.71 14.65 14.69
CA LEU A 758 83.12 14.22 14.61
C LEU A 758 83.83 14.73 13.35
N SER A 759 83.09 15.22 12.35
CA SER A 759 83.67 15.71 11.08
C SER A 759 84.73 16.83 11.22
N PRO A 760 84.54 17.86 12.03
CA PRO A 760 85.58 18.88 12.27
C PRO A 760 86.83 18.27 12.86
N VAL A 761 86.67 17.33 13.81
CA VAL A 761 87.80 16.65 14.48
C VAL A 761 88.58 15.81 13.47
N LEU A 762 87.85 15.03 12.68
CA LEU A 762 88.47 14.19 11.68
C LEU A 762 89.19 15.02 10.55
N ASN A 763 88.62 16.15 10.17
CA ASN A 763 89.25 17.08 9.18
C ASN A 763 90.54 17.75 9.68
N THR A 764 90.76 17.86 10.97
CA THR A 764 92.01 18.35 11.51
C THR A 764 93.12 17.29 11.50
N VAL A 765 92.72 16.01 11.57
CA VAL A 765 93.67 14.89 11.43
C VAL A 765 94.14 14.78 9.97
N SER A 766 93.25 14.90 9.00
CA SER A 766 93.52 14.96 7.57
C SER A 766 92.41 15.74 6.87
N PRO A 767 92.77 16.81 6.08
CA PRO A 767 91.74 17.57 5.35
C PRO A 767 90.89 16.67 4.47
N GLY A 768 89.60 16.79 4.60
CA GLY A 768 88.60 15.97 3.86
C GLY A 768 88.21 14.62 4.51
N LEU A 769 88.86 14.24 5.62
CA LEU A 769 88.55 12.92 6.29
C LEU A 769 87.13 12.88 6.83
N GLY A 770 86.68 14.06 7.35
CA GLY A 770 85.22 14.11 7.85
C GLY A 770 84.20 14.23 6.77
N ASN A 771 84.55 14.27 5.48
CA ASN A 771 83.64 14.35 4.35
C ASN A 771 83.73 13.16 3.41
N ILE A 772 84.52 12.15 3.78
CA ILE A 772 84.67 10.95 2.98
C ILE A 772 83.41 10.08 3.07
N ARG A 773 82.84 9.61 1.98
CA ARG A 773 81.72 8.67 1.96
C ARG A 773 82.08 7.43 2.76
N ALA A 774 81.11 6.96 3.62
CA ALA A 774 81.22 5.68 4.20
C ALA A 774 80.94 4.63 3.09
N THR A 775 81.88 3.67 2.89
CA THR A 775 81.67 2.61 1.95
C THR A 775 80.61 1.66 2.43
N ASP A 776 80.65 1.38 3.71
CA ASP A 776 79.69 0.48 4.37
C ASP A 776 79.42 1.01 5.80
N ALA A 777 78.18 0.84 6.22
CA ALA A 777 77.77 0.88 7.62
C ALA A 777 76.86 -0.24 7.94
N ALA A 778 77.07 -0.88 9.09
CA ALA A 778 76.22 -2.01 9.54
C ALA A 778 75.96 -1.89 11.03
N THR A 779 74.74 -2.25 11.42
CA THR A 779 74.36 -2.32 12.85
C THR A 779 73.33 -3.41 13.10
N LYS A 780 73.44 -3.97 14.28
CA LYS A 780 72.37 -4.76 14.92
C LYS A 780 71.90 -3.98 16.15
N PHE A 781 70.63 -3.98 16.39
CA PHE A 781 70.07 -3.28 17.54
C PHE A 781 68.91 -4.02 18.16
N SER A 782 68.70 -3.81 19.43
CA SER A 782 67.50 -4.20 20.16
C SER A 782 66.71 -2.96 20.58
N ILE A 783 65.43 -3.09 20.74
CA ILE A 783 64.51 -2.07 21.24
C ILE A 783 63.86 -2.62 22.50
N THR A 784 63.96 -1.88 23.60
CA THR A 784 63.29 -2.28 24.87
C THR A 784 62.67 -1.05 25.48
N ASN A 785 61.34 -1.08 25.73
CA ASN A 785 60.58 0.05 26.27
C ASN A 785 60.83 1.34 25.45
N GLY A 786 60.84 1.27 24.12
CA GLY A 786 61.07 2.40 23.22
C GLY A 786 62.48 2.99 23.22
N VAL A 787 63.45 2.25 23.79
CA VAL A 787 64.88 2.61 23.76
C VAL A 787 65.64 1.65 22.85
N ILE A 788 66.24 2.21 21.79
CA ILE A 788 67.09 1.46 20.86
C ILE A 788 68.49 1.33 21.48
N TYR A 789 68.99 0.14 21.62
CA TYR A 789 70.32 -0.20 22.07
C TYR A 789 71.12 -0.86 20.93
N THR A 790 72.35 -0.40 20.69
CA THR A 790 73.29 -1.06 19.81
C THR A 790 74.66 -1.17 20.47
N ASP A 791 75.33 -2.29 20.31
CA ASP A 791 76.76 -2.52 20.65
C ASP A 791 77.62 -2.74 19.43
N SER A 792 77.05 -2.69 18.24
CA SER A 792 77.72 -3.08 17.00
C SER A 792 77.45 -2.20 15.80
N LEU A 793 77.13 -0.93 16.02
CA LEU A 793 77.09 0.02 14.89
C LEU A 793 78.49 0.31 14.37
N GLU A 794 78.89 -0.27 13.26
CA GLU A 794 80.10 -0.12 12.56
C GLU A 794 79.94 0.72 11.30
N MET A 795 80.76 1.72 11.13
CA MET A 795 80.85 2.50 9.88
C MET A 795 82.27 2.39 9.34
N ARG A 796 82.41 2.05 8.06
CA ARG A 796 83.66 1.91 7.35
C ARG A 796 83.70 2.86 6.18
N SER A 797 84.85 3.45 6.02
CA SER A 797 85.30 4.24 4.86
C SER A 797 86.65 3.76 4.37
N THR A 798 87.11 4.28 3.25
CA THR A 798 88.46 3.94 2.75
C THR A 798 89.60 4.23 3.69
N MET A 799 89.39 5.13 4.68
CA MET A 799 90.44 5.60 5.56
C MET A 799 90.22 5.32 7.03
N MET A 800 88.98 5.04 7.47
CA MET A 800 88.62 4.89 8.87
C MET A 800 87.52 3.95 9.14
N ARG A 801 87.45 3.50 10.41
CA ARG A 801 86.35 2.69 10.99
C ARG A 801 85.86 3.40 12.24
N LEU A 802 84.53 3.58 12.33
CA LEU A 802 83.85 4.10 13.51
C LEU A 802 83.01 3.03 14.14
N GLU A 803 83.14 2.82 15.42
CA GLU A 803 82.33 1.89 16.20
C GLU A 803 81.47 2.66 17.21
N TYR A 804 80.13 2.54 17.14
CA TYR A 804 79.21 3.17 18.07
C TYR A 804 78.55 2.07 18.97
N THR A 805 78.52 2.36 20.28
CA THR A 805 77.88 1.58 21.29
C THR A 805 77.02 2.47 22.16
N GLY A 806 75.73 2.21 22.33
CA GLY A 806 74.91 3.07 23.16
C GLY A 806 73.40 2.92 22.92
N THR A 807 72.68 3.93 23.41
CA THR A 807 71.25 3.97 23.38
C THR A 807 70.70 5.24 22.72
N VAL A 808 69.58 5.08 22.03
CA VAL A 808 68.80 6.22 21.51
C VAL A 808 67.33 5.92 21.86
N ASP A 809 66.70 6.84 22.58
CA ASP A 809 65.26 6.69 22.82
C ASP A 809 64.48 7.25 21.61
N LEU A 810 63.18 6.85 21.53
CA LEU A 810 62.30 7.34 20.45
C LEU A 810 61.94 8.83 20.58
N LYS A 811 62.36 9.52 21.68
CA LYS A 811 62.38 11.00 21.84
C LYS A 811 63.67 11.63 21.31
N GLN A 812 64.54 10.83 20.66
CA GLN A 812 65.81 11.23 20.08
C GLN A 812 66.89 11.60 21.12
N ASN A 813 66.74 11.25 22.40
CA ASN A 813 67.84 11.41 23.34
C ASN A 813 68.92 10.34 23.12
N VAL A 814 70.16 10.74 23.11
CA VAL A 814 71.29 9.86 22.76
C VAL A 814 72.21 9.74 23.96
N HIS A 815 72.58 8.49 24.22
CA HIS A 815 73.70 8.15 25.12
C HIS A 815 74.55 7.09 24.42
N ALA A 816 75.65 7.53 23.78
CA ALA A 816 76.54 6.69 22.98
C ALA A 816 77.99 6.91 23.25
N ARG A 817 78.75 5.88 23.01
CA ARG A 817 80.18 5.86 23.02
C ARG A 817 80.68 5.58 21.61
N VAL A 818 81.63 6.32 21.12
CA VAL A 818 82.18 6.17 19.75
C VAL A 818 83.69 6.01 19.82
N ILE A 819 84.15 4.98 19.12
CA ILE A 819 85.55 4.69 18.96
C ILE A 819 85.90 4.90 17.46
N ALA A 820 86.86 5.82 17.18
CA ALA A 820 87.31 6.07 15.82
C ALA A 820 88.66 5.38 15.63
N GLN A 821 88.83 4.55 14.63
CA GLN A 821 90.07 3.87 14.27
C GLN A 821 90.46 4.21 12.85
N LEU A 822 91.67 4.60 12.60
CA LEU A 822 92.27 4.84 11.26
C LEU A 822 92.75 3.54 10.68
N LEU A 823 92.40 3.23 9.41
CA LEU A 823 92.79 1.97 8.72
C LEU A 823 94.26 2.15 8.17
N ARG A 824 95.04 1.10 8.39
CA ARG A 824 96.51 1.07 8.20
C ARG A 824 96.96 1.08 6.73
N ASP A 825 96.14 0.75 5.81
CA ASP A 825 96.44 0.53 4.41
C ASP A 825 96.12 1.75 3.49
N THR A 826 95.87 2.94 4.05
CA THR A 826 95.63 4.12 3.26
C THR A 826 96.93 4.78 2.87
N TRP A 827 97.24 4.86 1.58
CA TRP A 827 98.41 5.41 1.00
C TRP A 827 98.63 6.89 1.29
N VAL A 828 97.72 7.59 1.88
CA VAL A 828 97.73 9.02 2.21
C VAL A 828 98.42 9.33 3.56
N VAL A 829 98.60 8.35 4.40
CA VAL A 829 99.22 8.45 5.70
C VAL A 829 100.62 7.79 5.58
N GLY A 830 101.61 8.56 5.27
CA GLY A 830 103.00 8.06 5.05
C GLY A 830 103.48 7.22 6.24
N PRO A 831 104.46 6.32 6.01
CA PRO A 831 104.84 5.33 7.05
C PRO A 831 105.40 5.99 8.34
N VAL A 832 105.83 7.22 8.29
CA VAL A 832 106.29 7.95 9.48
C VAL A 832 105.11 8.38 10.38
N VAL A 833 104.05 8.81 9.79
CA VAL A 833 102.83 9.23 10.54
C VAL A 833 102.06 8.03 11.16
N SER A 834 102.09 6.89 10.45
CA SER A 834 101.43 5.66 10.98
C SER A 834 102.27 5.07 12.19
N THR A 835 103.51 5.22 12.24
CA THR A 835 104.32 4.69 13.35
C THR A 835 104.28 5.62 14.57
N VAL A 836 104.11 6.88 14.44
CA VAL A 836 103.97 7.88 15.50
C VAL A 836 102.47 7.85 16.06
N LEU A 837 101.51 7.61 15.20
CA LEU A 837 100.07 7.54 15.58
C LEU A 837 99.61 6.15 15.97
N TRP A 838 100.44 5.11 15.90
CA TRP A 838 99.98 3.71 16.25
C TRP A 838 99.55 3.53 17.70
N PRO A 839 100.07 4.22 18.71
CA PRO A 839 99.39 4.23 20.01
C PRO A 839 98.13 5.15 20.08
N VAL A 840 98.02 6.06 19.10
CA VAL A 840 96.96 7.05 19.08
C VAL A 840 95.66 6.56 18.42
N SER A 841 95.80 5.50 17.61
CA SER A 841 94.56 4.91 16.94
C SER A 841 93.45 4.41 17.87
N LYS A 842 93.75 4.07 19.14
CA LYS A 842 92.80 3.77 20.20
C LYS A 842 92.43 4.93 21.08
N LEU A 843 92.92 6.12 20.85
CA LEU A 843 92.71 7.29 21.70
C LEU A 843 91.54 8.19 21.28
N PHE A 844 90.92 7.95 20.14
CA PHE A 844 89.71 8.67 19.69
C PHE A 844 88.46 8.05 20.17
N GLU A 845 88.18 8.16 21.45
CA GLU A 845 86.96 7.68 22.05
C GLU A 845 86.19 8.88 22.62
N TYR A 846 84.86 8.95 22.22
CA TYR A 846 83.96 10.04 22.57
C TYR A 846 82.71 9.50 23.23
N LYS A 847 82.23 10.22 24.22
CA LYS A 847 80.90 10.07 24.79
C LYS A 847 80.00 11.06 24.11
N ILE A 848 78.90 10.60 23.54
CA ILE A 848 77.88 11.44 22.91
C ILE A 848 76.64 11.42 23.76
N THR A 849 76.13 12.59 24.10
CA THR A 849 74.94 12.87 24.88
C THR A 849 74.14 13.96 24.21
N GLY A 850 72.84 14.23 24.70
CA GLY A 850 72.00 15.24 24.14
C GLY A 850 70.93 14.57 23.23
N THR A 851 70.54 15.24 22.13
CA THR A 851 69.54 14.70 21.21
C THR A 851 70.17 14.43 19.86
N LEU A 852 69.57 13.60 19.03
CA LEU A 852 69.98 13.31 17.66
C LEU A 852 70.14 14.57 16.80
N LYS A 853 69.35 15.64 17.06
CA LYS A 853 69.42 16.92 16.35
C LYS A 853 70.49 17.89 16.94
N ASN A 854 70.76 17.71 18.23
CA ASN A 854 71.74 18.59 18.92
C ASN A 854 72.62 17.75 19.88
N PRO A 855 73.49 16.88 19.31
CA PRO A 855 74.35 16.02 20.11
C PRO A 855 75.50 16.87 20.74
N LYS A 856 75.98 16.40 21.91
CA LYS A 856 77.18 16.91 22.57
C LYS A 856 78.17 15.78 22.64
N SER A 857 79.40 16.07 22.26
CA SER A 857 80.51 15.13 22.33
C SER A 857 81.50 15.51 23.38
N GLU A 858 81.94 14.60 24.19
CA GLU A 858 82.97 14.71 25.19
C GLU A 858 84.05 13.64 25.00
N PRO A 859 85.29 13.96 24.86
CA PRO A 859 86.37 12.99 24.78
C PRO A 859 86.47 12.23 26.12
N VAL A 860 86.63 10.91 26.07
CA VAL A 860 86.69 10.03 27.27
C VAL A 860 88.09 10.13 27.91
N TYR A 861 89.18 10.38 27.13
CA TYR A 861 90.52 10.49 27.59
C TYR A 861 91.07 11.90 27.50
N VAL A 862 91.99 12.33 28.47
CA VAL A 862 92.53 13.66 28.60
C VAL A 862 93.49 14.03 27.39
N VAL A 863 94.21 13.04 26.81
CA VAL A 863 95.10 13.21 25.67
C VAL A 863 94.36 13.66 24.38
N PRO A 864 93.26 13.03 24.01
CA PRO A 864 92.43 13.55 22.93
C PRO A 864 91.83 14.93 23.19
N LYS A 865 91.48 15.28 24.42
CA LYS A 865 91.02 16.61 24.81
C LYS A 865 92.11 17.67 24.51
N LEU A 866 93.38 17.37 24.81
CA LEU A 866 94.48 18.27 24.56
C LEU A 866 94.84 18.46 23.08
N LEU A 867 94.67 17.41 22.25
CA LEU A 867 94.82 17.45 20.81
C LEU A 867 93.69 18.25 20.08
N LEU A 868 92.51 18.32 20.67
CA LEU A 868 91.37 19.07 20.13
C LEU A 868 91.41 20.55 20.55
N MET A 869 92.21 20.90 21.57
CA MET A 869 92.44 22.30 22.06
C MET A 869 92.74 23.31 20.97
N PRO A 870 93.62 23.02 19.98
CA PRO A 870 93.93 23.99 18.90
C PRO A 870 92.72 24.25 17.96
N LEU A 871 91.72 23.37 17.93
CA LEU A 871 90.57 23.43 17.01
C LEU A 871 89.43 24.28 17.51
N HIS A 872 89.26 24.32 18.82
CA HIS A 872 88.26 25.12 19.49
C HIS A 872 88.85 25.75 20.79
N PRO A 873 89.85 26.68 20.64
CA PRO A 873 90.54 27.17 21.81
C PRO A 873 89.58 27.82 22.83
N PHE A 874 88.57 28.50 22.37
CA PHE A 874 87.65 29.24 23.27
C PHE A 874 86.67 28.25 23.95
N ARG A 875 86.15 27.22 23.26
CA ARG A 875 85.19 26.25 23.81
C ARG A 875 85.82 25.24 24.74
N SER A 876 87.08 24.86 24.42
CA SER A 876 87.86 23.97 25.30
C SER A 876 88.39 24.69 26.56
N LEU A 877 88.65 25.95 26.53
CA LEU A 877 88.97 26.80 27.69
C LEU A 877 87.70 27.04 28.55
N GLU A 878 86.59 27.31 27.95
CA GLU A 878 85.26 27.47 28.63
C GLU A 878 84.81 26.21 29.32
N GLU A 879 85.12 25.05 28.75
CA GLU A 879 84.73 23.74 29.33
C GLU A 879 85.73 23.28 30.41
N MET A 880 87.02 23.72 30.35
CA MET A 880 88.05 23.47 31.42
C MET A 880 87.93 24.41 32.60
N PHE A 881 87.44 25.62 32.33
CA PHE A 881 87.28 26.67 33.35
C PHE A 881 85.84 27.20 33.26
N PRO A 882 84.89 26.54 33.83
CA PRO A 882 83.53 27.04 33.83
C PRO A 882 83.52 28.39 34.57
N ALA A 883 83.33 29.50 33.83
CA ALA A 883 83.14 30.81 34.41
C ALA A 883 81.98 30.75 35.39
N GLY A 884 82.27 31.14 36.63
CA GLY A 884 81.44 31.08 37.78
C GLY A 884 80.08 31.67 37.49
N ALA A 885 79.09 31.06 38.08
CA ALA A 885 77.66 31.42 38.11
C ALA A 885 77.50 32.94 38.32
N GLY A 886 77.14 33.66 37.29
CA GLY A 886 76.77 35.09 37.30
C GLY A 886 75.26 35.20 36.91
N THR A 887 74.45 35.26 37.95
CA THR A 887 73.16 35.86 38.13
C THR A 887 72.53 36.66 37.00
N ASN A 888 71.30 36.44 36.82
CA ASN A 888 70.15 37.37 36.57
C ASN A 888 69.90 37.90 35.16
N ALA A 889 68.77 37.58 34.62
CA ALA A 889 67.51 38.32 34.56
C ALA A 889 66.71 38.03 33.31
N PRO A 890 65.51 38.56 33.08
CA PRO A 890 64.24 37.88 33.39
C PRO A 890 63.42 37.51 32.16
N PRO A 891 62.20 37.03 32.31
CA PRO A 891 61.37 36.53 31.19
C PRO A 891 60.55 37.64 30.57
N GLU A 892 60.45 37.67 29.24
CA GLU A 892 59.37 38.38 28.55
C GLU A 892 58.88 37.59 27.32
N LYS A 893 57.60 37.33 27.45
CA LYS A 893 56.42 37.08 26.61
C LYS A 893 56.47 35.95 25.63
#